data_81e6150cda5756cd121dbbb743305139
#
_entry.id   81e6150cda5756cd121dbbb743305139
#
_cell.length_a   1.000
_cell.length_b   1.000
_cell.length_c   1.000
_cell.angle_alpha   90.00
_cell.angle_beta   90.00
_cell.angle_gamma   90.00
#
_symmetry.space_group_name_H-M   'P 1'
#
loop_
_entity.id
_entity.type
_entity.pdbx_description
1 polymer ?
#
loop_
_entity_poly.entity_id
_entity_poly.type
_entity_poly.pdbx_seq_one_letter_code
_entity_poly.pdbx_strand_id
1 'polypeptide(L)'
;VQSTLTEKDAMNRYPLWKYIVIVVALLIGLVYTLPNFYGESPAVQVSSGKATVKVTEDTLSNVEALLKEAGLKPNGVFYEQGAQQNTIRVRFDPTEAEKQLQAREVLEKGLNKDPSDPSYVVALNLVPNTPSWLLSINALPMYLGLDLRGGVHFLLQVDMSAAITKRMEASLSDIRTQLRDKHIRHTGINRTGDVVEISFADDAERAKANDLMRNTQPDLALTLPEASSAPYLIRATLSQKAMRTVQEYALKQNISTLHNRINELGVAEPVIAQQGADRIVVQLPGVQDTAKAKDILGRTATLEVRLVDDSPEALSQLAAGNVPFGDERFQDREGNTLLVKRRVILTGDNLNDAQPGFDSQTQEPTVNLELDNRGARIFKDVTRDNVGKRIAIILFEKGKGEVVTAPVVRQEIGGGRVQISGRMTAVEATDTALLLRAGSLAAPMEIVEERLIGPSLGEANIEAGFRSTLYGFVIIAIFMAVYYQAFGVVSAISLVCNVMMLIAILSMLQATLTLPGIAAIALTLGMAVDSNVLINERIREELRMGRQPQTAISEGYERAFATILDSNITSLIAGLALLIFGSGPVRGFAVVHCIGICTSIFTSVTVSRAMVNLVYGRQKKLTRVHIGQIWRPDTSKT
;
A
#
# COMPACT_ATOMS: atom_id res chain seq x y z
N VAL A 1 -41.59 18.77 46.37
CA VAL A 1 -40.92 20.10 46.37
C VAL A 1 -39.47 20.04 46.83
N GLN A 2 -38.99 18.96 47.50
CA GLN A 2 -37.60 18.83 47.96
C GLN A 2 -36.67 18.16 46.88
N SER A 3 -37.19 17.48 45.86
CA SER A 3 -36.39 16.86 44.81
C SER A 3 -35.94 17.82 43.68
N THR A 4 -36.63 18.95 43.53
CA THR A 4 -36.34 19.95 42.48
C THR A 4 -35.24 20.94 42.84
N LEU A 5 -34.87 21.05 44.11
CA LEU A 5 -33.80 21.96 44.57
C LEU A 5 -32.39 21.35 44.47
N THR A 6 -32.28 20.02 44.51
CA THR A 6 -31.00 19.33 44.40
C THR A 6 -30.52 19.20 42.94
N GLU A 7 -31.43 19.23 41.96
CA GLU A 7 -31.09 19.13 40.54
C GLU A 7 -30.60 20.47 39.95
N LYS A 8 -31.12 21.61 40.42
CA LYS A 8 -30.67 22.96 40.00
C LYS A 8 -29.31 23.39 40.56
N ASP A 9 -28.90 22.85 41.72
CA ASP A 9 -27.59 23.15 42.32
C ASP A 9 -26.41 22.40 41.63
N ALA A 10 -26.71 21.44 40.78
CA ALA A 10 -25.71 20.64 40.04
C ALA A 10 -25.50 21.07 38.58
N MET A 11 -26.17 22.15 38.12
CA MET A 11 -26.33 22.49 36.68
C MET A 11 -25.03 22.74 35.91
N ASN A 12 -23.93 23.13 36.58
CA ASN A 12 -22.61 23.34 35.96
C ASN A 12 -21.52 22.50 36.64
N ARG A 13 -21.84 21.29 37.07
CA ARG A 13 -20.84 20.36 37.63
C ARG A 13 -20.88 19.04 36.88
N TYR A 14 -19.75 18.68 36.33
CA TYR A 14 -19.57 17.32 35.81
C TYR A 14 -19.34 16.34 36.98
N PRO A 15 -19.88 15.12 36.92
CA PRO A 15 -19.49 14.05 37.84
C PRO A 15 -17.99 13.73 37.64
N LEU A 16 -17.31 13.33 38.74
CA LEU A 16 -15.86 13.08 38.73
C LEU A 16 -15.41 12.14 37.60
N TRP A 17 -16.20 11.13 37.26
CA TRP A 17 -15.86 10.20 36.21
C TRP A 17 -15.66 10.87 34.83
N LYS A 18 -16.42 11.94 34.51
CA LYS A 18 -16.24 12.69 33.24
C LYS A 18 -14.88 13.41 33.21
N TYR A 19 -14.47 14.00 34.34
CA TYR A 19 -13.14 14.62 34.42
C TYR A 19 -12.03 13.57 34.28
N ILE A 20 -12.19 12.39 34.91
CA ILE A 20 -11.23 11.28 34.78
C ILE A 20 -11.11 10.85 33.31
N VAL A 21 -12.23 10.65 32.63
CA VAL A 21 -12.22 10.26 31.18
C VAL A 21 -11.53 11.31 30.34
N ILE A 22 -11.81 12.61 30.57
CA ILE A 22 -11.15 13.69 29.80
C ILE A 22 -9.64 13.70 30.07
N VAL A 23 -9.22 13.61 31.34
CA VAL A 23 -7.79 13.61 31.68
C VAL A 23 -7.09 12.39 31.11
N VAL A 24 -7.68 11.21 31.20
CA VAL A 24 -7.11 9.98 30.60
C VAL A 24 -7.01 10.12 29.07
N ALA A 25 -8.05 10.62 28.40
CA ALA A 25 -8.00 10.84 26.95
C ALA A 25 -6.90 11.84 26.55
N LEU A 26 -6.75 12.93 27.30
CA LEU A 26 -5.70 13.92 27.04
C LEU A 26 -4.29 13.38 27.36
N LEU A 27 -4.12 12.54 28.38
CA LEU A 27 -2.85 11.88 28.69
C LEU A 27 -2.46 10.88 27.59
N ILE A 28 -3.41 10.05 27.15
CA ILE A 28 -3.19 9.16 26.01
C ILE A 28 -2.83 10.00 24.78
N GLY A 29 -3.59 11.07 24.52
CA GLY A 29 -3.30 12.00 23.44
C GLY A 29 -1.89 12.57 23.50
N LEU A 30 -1.44 13.00 24.68
CA LEU A 30 -0.08 13.51 24.88
C LEU A 30 0.97 12.46 24.59
N VAL A 31 0.82 11.24 25.13
CA VAL A 31 1.78 10.14 24.95
C VAL A 31 1.94 9.76 23.48
N TYR A 32 0.82 9.62 22.73
CA TYR A 32 0.88 9.26 21.30
C TYR A 32 1.25 10.43 20.37
N THR A 33 1.21 11.68 20.88
CA THR A 33 1.70 12.84 20.13
C THR A 33 3.22 12.98 20.23
N LEU A 34 3.82 12.59 21.37
CA LEU A 34 5.26 12.76 21.64
C LEU A 34 6.19 12.17 20.57
N PRO A 35 5.95 10.97 19.99
CA PRO A 35 6.84 10.38 18.99
C PRO A 35 7.12 11.29 17.80
N ASN A 36 6.17 12.13 17.40
CA ASN A 36 6.29 13.02 16.25
C ASN A 36 7.25 14.20 16.45
N PHE A 37 7.66 14.48 17.66
CA PHE A 37 8.60 15.57 17.98
C PHE A 37 10.07 15.13 17.97
N TYR A 38 10.35 13.82 17.96
CA TYR A 38 11.73 13.33 17.98
C TYR A 38 12.39 13.33 16.61
N GLY A 39 11.61 13.47 15.53
CA GLY A 39 12.13 13.47 14.16
C GLY A 39 12.71 12.13 13.72
N GLU A 40 13.34 12.13 12.55
CA GLU A 40 14.04 10.96 11.98
C GLU A 40 15.55 11.28 11.88
N SER A 41 16.35 10.24 12.02
CA SER A 41 17.81 10.33 11.82
C SER A 41 18.26 9.45 10.66
N PRO A 42 19.28 9.88 9.90
CA PRO A 42 19.93 9.05 8.91
C PRO A 42 20.43 7.75 9.53
N ALA A 43 20.11 6.63 8.92
CA ALA A 43 20.55 5.33 9.39
C ALA A 43 20.97 4.44 8.21
N VAL A 44 21.85 3.48 8.52
CA VAL A 44 22.18 2.39 7.61
C VAL A 44 21.53 1.13 8.17
N GLN A 45 20.72 0.50 7.37
CA GLN A 45 20.08 -0.77 7.72
C GLN A 45 20.84 -1.92 7.08
N VAL A 46 21.23 -2.89 7.90
CA VAL A 46 21.81 -4.15 7.46
C VAL A 46 20.77 -5.24 7.64
N SER A 47 20.40 -5.88 6.55
CA SER A 47 19.48 -7.01 6.53
C SER A 47 20.12 -8.21 5.83
N SER A 48 19.53 -9.39 5.97
CA SER A 48 20.01 -10.56 5.25
C SER A 48 19.78 -10.38 3.74
N GLY A 49 20.80 -10.60 2.95
CA GLY A 49 20.71 -10.71 1.49
C GLY A 49 20.36 -12.11 1.01
N LYS A 50 20.43 -13.12 1.91
CA LYS A 50 20.21 -14.53 1.59
C LYS A 50 19.32 -15.17 2.65
N ALA A 51 18.42 -16.05 2.26
CA ALA A 51 17.55 -16.77 3.19
C ALA A 51 18.34 -17.66 4.18
N THR A 52 19.55 -18.08 3.82
CA THR A 52 20.45 -18.91 4.61
C THR A 52 21.32 -18.13 5.59
N VAL A 53 21.49 -16.83 5.37
CA VAL A 53 22.27 -15.94 6.24
C VAL A 53 21.30 -15.23 7.17
N LYS A 54 21.46 -15.44 8.48
CA LYS A 54 20.66 -14.71 9.48
C LYS A 54 21.50 -13.57 10.05
N VAL A 55 20.87 -12.44 10.25
CA VAL A 55 21.43 -11.38 11.05
C VAL A 55 21.36 -11.80 12.50
N THR A 56 22.51 -11.93 13.17
CA THR A 56 22.69 -12.41 14.55
C THR A 56 23.42 -11.36 15.39
N GLU A 57 23.56 -11.61 16.68
CA GLU A 57 24.38 -10.77 17.58
C GLU A 57 25.88 -10.76 17.17
N ASP A 58 26.37 -11.85 16.56
CA ASP A 58 27.73 -11.86 15.99
C ASP A 58 27.85 -10.89 14.81
N THR A 59 26.78 -10.79 13.99
CA THR A 59 26.73 -9.79 12.90
C THR A 59 26.73 -8.37 13.46
N LEU A 60 26.04 -8.13 14.59
CA LEU A 60 26.07 -6.84 15.28
C LEU A 60 27.50 -6.48 15.71
N SER A 61 28.20 -7.41 16.36
CA SER A 61 29.59 -7.21 16.80
C SER A 61 30.53 -6.90 15.63
N ASN A 62 30.33 -7.57 14.48
CA ASN A 62 31.10 -7.31 13.27
C ASN A 62 30.79 -5.92 12.67
N VAL A 63 29.54 -5.50 12.66
CA VAL A 63 29.12 -4.16 12.21
C VAL A 63 29.78 -3.08 13.08
N GLU A 64 29.75 -3.25 14.40
CA GLU A 64 30.40 -2.30 15.33
C GLU A 64 31.91 -2.26 15.14
N ALA A 65 32.57 -3.39 14.93
CA ALA A 65 34.00 -3.48 14.68
C ALA A 65 34.42 -2.73 13.40
N LEU A 66 33.70 -2.97 12.30
CA LEU A 66 33.94 -2.33 11.00
C LEU A 66 33.76 -0.80 11.07
N LEU A 67 32.70 -0.34 11.74
CA LEU A 67 32.46 1.10 11.93
C LEU A 67 33.56 1.75 12.79
N LYS A 68 34.01 1.06 13.84
CA LYS A 68 35.08 1.52 14.71
C LYS A 68 36.43 1.59 13.99
N GLU A 69 36.72 0.60 13.16
CA GLU A 69 37.96 0.57 12.34
C GLU A 69 37.97 1.71 11.33
N ALA A 70 36.81 2.03 10.73
CA ALA A 70 36.63 3.16 9.83
C ALA A 70 36.60 4.54 10.54
N GLY A 71 36.68 4.59 11.87
CA GLY A 71 36.60 5.83 12.65
C GLY A 71 35.24 6.48 12.70
N LEU A 72 34.17 5.76 12.29
CA LEU A 72 32.81 6.22 12.29
C LEU A 72 32.15 5.97 13.65
N LYS A 73 31.59 7.03 14.25
CA LYS A 73 30.88 6.95 15.53
C LYS A 73 29.39 7.12 15.31
N PRO A 74 28.61 6.03 15.29
CA PRO A 74 27.15 6.13 15.20
C PRO A 74 26.55 6.59 16.54
N ASN A 75 25.37 7.23 16.50
CA ASN A 75 24.58 7.58 17.68
C ASN A 75 23.89 6.37 18.32
N GLY A 76 24.02 5.18 17.73
CA GLY A 76 23.53 3.92 18.26
C GLY A 76 23.48 2.85 17.17
N VAL A 77 23.71 1.62 17.60
CA VAL A 77 23.54 0.43 16.76
C VAL A 77 22.47 -0.42 17.42
N PHE A 78 21.40 -0.73 16.70
CA PHE A 78 20.23 -1.40 17.23
C PHE A 78 20.01 -2.70 16.47
N TYR A 79 19.87 -3.78 17.22
CA TYR A 79 19.45 -5.07 16.70
C TYR A 79 17.94 -5.21 16.89
N GLU A 80 17.20 -5.36 15.80
CA GLU A 80 15.75 -5.51 15.82
C GLU A 80 15.37 -6.91 15.34
N GLN A 81 14.59 -7.60 16.18
CA GLN A 81 14.00 -8.88 15.83
C GLN A 81 12.65 -8.64 15.14
N GLY A 82 12.65 -8.72 13.81
CA GLY A 82 11.41 -8.63 13.03
C GLY A 82 10.70 -9.98 12.91
N ALA A 83 9.38 -9.96 12.69
CA ALA A 83 8.58 -11.18 12.51
C ALA A 83 9.04 -12.04 11.30
N GLN A 84 9.63 -11.42 10.28
CA GLN A 84 10.12 -12.09 9.08
C GLN A 84 11.64 -12.15 9.00
N GLN A 85 12.34 -11.08 9.36
CA GLN A 85 13.80 -11.00 9.33
C GLN A 85 14.33 -10.09 10.44
N ASN A 86 15.49 -10.46 11.00
CA ASN A 86 16.22 -9.61 11.92
C ASN A 86 17.02 -8.57 11.15
N THR A 87 17.10 -7.36 11.66
CA THR A 87 17.86 -6.26 11.05
C THR A 87 18.73 -5.55 12.05
N ILE A 88 19.86 -5.00 11.57
CA ILE A 88 20.71 -4.09 12.37
C ILE A 88 20.53 -2.70 11.77
N ARG A 89 20.25 -1.72 12.63
CA ARG A 89 20.14 -0.31 12.25
C ARG A 89 21.21 0.50 12.94
N VAL A 90 22.03 1.14 12.13
CA VAL A 90 23.12 2.04 12.56
C VAL A 90 22.65 3.46 12.36
N ARG A 91 22.43 4.19 13.45
CA ARG A 91 21.91 5.57 13.44
C ARG A 91 23.02 6.58 13.48
N PHE A 92 22.89 7.65 12.70
CA PHE A 92 23.79 8.80 12.67
C PHE A 92 23.06 10.08 13.09
N ASP A 93 23.82 11.13 13.39
CA ASP A 93 23.26 12.44 13.67
C ASP A 93 22.64 13.03 12.36
N PRO A 94 21.51 13.74 12.42
CA PRO A 94 20.89 14.38 11.25
C PRO A 94 21.85 15.31 10.48
N THR A 95 22.81 15.91 11.15
CA THR A 95 23.83 16.78 10.55
C THR A 95 24.95 16.02 9.83
N GLU A 96 25.02 14.69 9.97
CA GLU A 96 26.12 13.85 9.52
C GLU A 96 25.72 12.90 8.37
N ALA A 97 24.91 13.37 7.41
CA ALA A 97 24.46 12.57 6.26
C ALA A 97 25.64 11.99 5.42
N GLU A 98 26.79 12.67 5.38
CA GLU A 98 27.98 12.16 4.70
C GLU A 98 28.54 10.90 5.37
N LYS A 99 28.47 10.82 6.71
CA LYS A 99 28.91 9.63 7.45
C LYS A 99 28.01 8.42 7.21
N GLN A 100 26.72 8.64 6.93
CA GLN A 100 25.79 7.59 6.53
C GLN A 100 26.23 6.92 5.22
N LEU A 101 26.64 7.71 4.22
CA LEU A 101 27.13 7.20 2.94
C LEU A 101 28.45 6.42 3.11
N GLN A 102 29.38 6.96 3.90
CA GLN A 102 30.65 6.30 4.21
C GLN A 102 30.41 4.98 4.97
N ALA A 103 29.51 4.98 5.95
CA ALA A 103 29.16 3.78 6.69
C ALA A 103 28.54 2.70 5.80
N ARG A 104 27.66 3.08 4.85
CA ARG A 104 27.13 2.16 3.86
C ARG A 104 28.25 1.48 3.08
N GLU A 105 29.19 2.25 2.51
CA GLU A 105 30.30 1.69 1.74
C GLU A 105 31.21 0.76 2.57
N VAL A 106 31.53 1.16 3.80
CA VAL A 106 32.36 0.37 4.71
C VAL A 106 31.66 -0.95 5.06
N LEU A 107 30.38 -0.89 5.40
CA LEU A 107 29.62 -2.08 5.76
C LEU A 107 29.33 -2.97 4.55
N GLU A 108 29.08 -2.40 3.37
CA GLU A 108 28.86 -3.16 2.14
C GLU A 108 30.10 -3.95 1.75
N LYS A 109 31.29 -3.32 1.82
CA LYS A 109 32.57 -3.98 1.54
C LYS A 109 33.03 -4.93 2.66
N GLY A 110 32.80 -4.58 3.92
CA GLY A 110 33.27 -5.37 5.06
C GLY A 110 32.44 -6.61 5.35
N LEU A 111 31.11 -6.54 5.15
CA LEU A 111 30.20 -7.66 5.38
C LEU A 111 30.07 -8.59 4.17
N ASN A 112 30.30 -8.07 2.96
CA ASN A 112 30.20 -8.84 1.72
C ASN A 112 31.58 -9.06 1.13
N LYS A 113 32.13 -10.26 1.32
CA LYS A 113 33.44 -10.65 0.76
C LYS A 113 33.44 -10.74 -0.76
N ASP A 114 32.29 -11.10 -1.33
CA ASP A 114 32.07 -11.16 -2.78
C ASP A 114 30.99 -10.14 -3.16
N PRO A 115 31.34 -9.08 -3.90
CA PRO A 115 30.37 -8.09 -4.36
C PRO A 115 29.34 -8.66 -5.35
N SER A 116 29.66 -9.76 -6.03
CA SER A 116 28.75 -10.42 -6.98
C SER A 116 27.72 -11.31 -6.27
N ASP A 117 27.98 -11.69 -5.00
CA ASP A 117 27.11 -12.55 -4.19
C ASP A 117 26.97 -12.04 -2.75
N PRO A 118 26.33 -10.86 -2.54
CA PRO A 118 26.25 -10.21 -1.24
C PRO A 118 25.46 -11.02 -0.22
N SER A 119 26.09 -11.34 0.91
CA SER A 119 25.45 -12.05 2.03
C SER A 119 24.51 -11.13 2.83
N TYR A 120 24.77 -9.83 2.82
CA TYR A 120 23.98 -8.82 3.51
C TYR A 120 23.61 -7.69 2.56
N VAL A 121 22.40 -7.20 2.69
CA VAL A 121 21.92 -5.98 2.02
C VAL A 121 22.13 -4.80 2.95
N VAL A 122 22.92 -3.83 2.50
CA VAL A 122 23.20 -2.59 3.24
C VAL A 122 22.46 -1.44 2.54
N ALA A 123 21.39 -0.95 3.16
CA ALA A 123 20.52 0.07 2.60
C ALA A 123 20.55 1.36 3.44
N LEU A 124 20.45 2.50 2.75
CA LEU A 124 20.21 3.78 3.42
C LEU A 124 18.76 3.83 3.90
N ASN A 125 18.54 4.25 5.14
CA ASN A 125 17.22 4.36 5.73
C ASN A 125 17.13 5.62 6.61
N LEU A 126 15.91 6.01 6.95
CA LEU A 126 15.60 7.01 7.96
C LEU A 126 14.89 6.31 9.12
N VAL A 127 15.37 6.48 10.33
CA VAL A 127 14.83 5.81 11.52
C VAL A 127 14.33 6.84 12.52
N PRO A 128 13.11 6.67 13.08
CA PRO A 128 12.62 7.57 14.11
C PRO A 128 13.52 7.59 15.34
N ASN A 129 13.72 8.79 15.92
CA ASN A 129 14.47 8.99 17.14
C ASN A 129 13.64 8.73 18.42
N THR A 130 12.52 8.03 18.28
CA THR A 130 11.60 7.75 19.37
C THR A 130 12.27 6.95 20.49
N PRO A 131 12.18 7.36 21.75
CA PRO A 131 12.72 6.63 22.90
C PRO A 131 12.13 5.22 23.03
N SER A 132 12.92 4.28 23.55
CA SER A 132 12.54 2.87 23.68
C SER A 132 11.28 2.63 24.52
N TRP A 133 11.02 3.44 25.53
CA TRP A 133 9.82 3.32 26.35
C TRP A 133 8.52 3.66 25.59
N LEU A 134 8.58 4.59 24.61
CA LEU A 134 7.44 4.86 23.71
C LEU A 134 7.24 3.72 22.71
N LEU A 135 8.34 3.15 22.21
CA LEU A 135 8.29 1.99 21.30
C LEU A 135 7.68 0.76 21.99
N SER A 136 7.95 0.56 23.29
CA SER A 136 7.43 -0.59 24.05
C SER A 136 5.89 -0.58 24.21
N ILE A 137 5.26 0.59 24.08
CA ILE A 137 3.80 0.74 24.10
C ILE A 137 3.22 0.95 22.68
N ASN A 138 4.00 0.67 21.63
CA ASN A 138 3.64 0.91 20.23
C ASN A 138 3.23 2.38 19.93
N ALA A 139 3.80 3.34 20.66
CA ALA A 139 3.64 4.75 20.34
C ALA A 139 4.66 5.13 19.24
N LEU A 140 4.25 4.96 17.99
CA LEU A 140 5.04 5.25 16.81
C LEU A 140 4.67 6.63 16.25
N PRO A 141 5.61 7.35 15.59
CA PRO A 141 5.25 8.56 14.85
C PRO A 141 4.34 8.23 13.67
N MET A 142 3.52 9.19 13.24
CA MET A 142 2.74 9.04 12.00
C MET A 142 3.66 8.95 10.79
N TYR A 143 3.21 8.27 9.72
CA TYR A 143 3.96 8.21 8.48
C TYR A 143 3.91 9.55 7.73
N LEU A 144 5.01 9.90 7.07
CA LEU A 144 5.09 11.06 6.20
C LEU A 144 4.96 10.62 4.74
N GLY A 145 4.08 11.28 3.99
CA GLY A 145 3.89 11.02 2.56
C GLY A 145 5.07 11.50 1.72
N LEU A 146 5.04 11.16 0.43
CA LEU A 146 6.08 11.48 -0.54
C LEU A 146 6.44 12.97 -0.57
N ASP A 147 5.43 13.85 -0.46
CA ASP A 147 5.60 15.31 -0.50
C ASP A 147 6.38 15.87 0.70
N LEU A 148 6.44 15.13 1.80
CA LEU A 148 7.06 15.53 3.06
C LEU A 148 8.36 14.78 3.36
N ARG A 149 8.45 13.50 2.97
CA ARG A 149 9.64 12.65 3.24
C ARG A 149 10.61 12.62 2.06
N GLY A 150 10.14 13.06 0.90
CA GLY A 150 10.84 12.79 -0.36
C GLY A 150 10.68 11.33 -0.79
N GLY A 151 11.28 10.97 -1.92
CA GLY A 151 11.22 9.63 -2.47
C GLY A 151 10.88 9.64 -3.95
N VAL A 152 10.31 8.55 -4.46
CA VAL A 152 10.05 8.36 -5.89
C VAL A 152 8.57 8.23 -6.19
N HIS A 153 8.15 8.89 -7.26
CA HIS A 153 6.83 8.75 -7.88
C HIS A 153 6.99 8.11 -9.25
N PHE A 154 6.29 7.00 -9.47
CA PHE A 154 6.15 6.37 -10.77
C PHE A 154 4.71 6.41 -11.24
N LEU A 155 4.52 6.69 -12.53
CA LEU A 155 3.26 6.45 -13.23
C LEU A 155 3.48 5.30 -14.20
N LEU A 156 2.78 4.19 -13.96
CA LEU A 156 2.86 2.97 -14.77
C LEU A 156 1.63 2.89 -15.67
N GLN A 157 1.83 2.60 -16.94
CA GLN A 157 0.76 2.31 -17.89
C GLN A 157 0.69 0.80 -18.11
N VAL A 158 -0.50 0.22 -17.94
CA VAL A 158 -0.76 -1.21 -18.14
C VAL A 158 -1.09 -1.46 -19.62
N ASP A 159 -0.43 -2.41 -20.24
CA ASP A 159 -0.74 -2.85 -21.60
C ASP A 159 -2.05 -3.67 -21.60
N MET A 160 -3.15 -2.97 -21.80
CA MET A 160 -4.48 -3.58 -21.84
C MET A 160 -4.66 -4.47 -23.08
N SER A 161 -3.92 -4.22 -24.17
CA SER A 161 -3.98 -5.03 -25.38
C SER A 161 -3.36 -6.40 -25.15
N ALA A 162 -2.25 -6.45 -24.41
CA ALA A 162 -1.63 -7.71 -23.98
C ALA A 162 -2.55 -8.53 -23.06
N ALA A 163 -3.26 -7.87 -22.14
CA ALA A 163 -4.24 -8.55 -21.27
C ALA A 163 -5.37 -9.19 -22.08
N ILE A 164 -5.96 -8.46 -23.04
CA ILE A 164 -7.02 -8.94 -23.93
C ILE A 164 -6.48 -10.11 -24.78
N THR A 165 -5.30 -9.96 -25.34
CA THR A 165 -4.63 -11.00 -26.13
C THR A 165 -4.46 -12.30 -25.35
N LYS A 166 -3.94 -12.22 -24.13
CA LYS A 166 -3.76 -13.38 -23.22
C LYS A 166 -5.09 -14.07 -22.91
N ARG A 167 -6.17 -13.30 -22.69
CA ARG A 167 -7.50 -13.84 -22.45
C ARG A 167 -8.05 -14.54 -23.69
N MET A 168 -7.86 -13.95 -24.88
CA MET A 168 -8.29 -14.56 -26.14
C MET A 168 -7.52 -15.86 -26.44
N GLU A 169 -6.22 -15.95 -26.14
CA GLU A 169 -5.44 -17.18 -26.28
C GLU A 169 -5.94 -18.29 -25.35
N ALA A 170 -6.26 -17.96 -24.10
CA ALA A 170 -6.87 -18.90 -23.18
C ALA A 170 -8.23 -19.41 -23.71
N SER A 171 -9.10 -18.50 -24.16
CA SER A 171 -10.38 -18.86 -24.75
C SER A 171 -10.23 -19.74 -26.01
N LEU A 172 -9.22 -19.46 -26.86
CA LEU A 172 -8.92 -20.27 -28.04
C LEU A 172 -8.49 -21.69 -27.66
N SER A 173 -7.67 -21.84 -26.62
CA SER A 173 -7.26 -23.16 -26.10
C SER A 173 -8.46 -23.95 -25.57
N ASP A 174 -9.35 -23.28 -24.83
CA ASP A 174 -10.57 -23.87 -24.29
C ASP A 174 -11.53 -24.31 -25.41
N ILE A 175 -11.73 -23.47 -26.43
CA ILE A 175 -12.55 -23.77 -27.60
C ILE A 175 -12.01 -25.02 -28.32
N ARG A 176 -10.69 -25.08 -28.58
CA ARG A 176 -10.08 -26.27 -29.22
C ARG A 176 -10.34 -27.54 -28.42
N THR A 177 -10.20 -27.46 -27.10
CA THR A 177 -10.44 -28.60 -26.21
C THR A 177 -11.91 -29.03 -26.23
N GLN A 178 -12.83 -28.08 -26.11
CA GLN A 178 -14.27 -28.36 -26.12
C GLN A 178 -14.76 -28.94 -27.45
N LEU A 179 -14.32 -28.40 -28.58
CA LEU A 179 -14.65 -28.92 -29.90
C LEU A 179 -14.16 -30.36 -30.10
N ARG A 180 -12.94 -30.66 -29.65
CA ARG A 180 -12.35 -32.00 -29.69
C ARG A 180 -13.12 -32.97 -28.78
N ASP A 181 -13.44 -32.58 -27.56
CA ASP A 181 -14.11 -33.45 -26.59
C ASP A 181 -15.55 -33.75 -26.99
N LYS A 182 -16.19 -32.84 -27.71
CA LYS A 182 -17.54 -33.01 -28.29
C LYS A 182 -17.53 -33.60 -29.72
N HIS A 183 -16.33 -33.98 -30.22
CA HIS A 183 -16.12 -34.52 -31.56
C HIS A 183 -16.71 -33.67 -32.71
N ILE A 184 -16.70 -32.32 -32.53
CA ILE A 184 -17.12 -31.37 -33.57
C ILE A 184 -15.96 -31.13 -34.53
N ARG A 185 -16.16 -31.45 -35.82
CA ARG A 185 -15.09 -31.32 -36.82
C ARG A 185 -14.99 -29.89 -37.33
N HIS A 186 -13.76 -29.35 -37.34
CA HIS A 186 -13.44 -28.04 -37.90
C HIS A 186 -12.26 -28.13 -38.85
N THR A 187 -12.18 -27.24 -39.85
CA THR A 187 -11.10 -27.19 -40.84
C THR A 187 -9.92 -26.32 -40.38
N GLY A 188 -10.16 -25.34 -39.49
CA GLY A 188 -9.11 -24.50 -38.94
C GLY A 188 -9.62 -23.61 -37.81
N ILE A 189 -8.69 -23.24 -36.92
CA ILE A 189 -8.94 -22.21 -35.90
C ILE A 189 -7.76 -21.25 -35.94
N ASN A 190 -8.02 -20.04 -36.39
CA ASN A 190 -7.00 -19.00 -36.56
C ASN A 190 -7.35 -17.79 -35.69
N ARG A 191 -6.34 -17.07 -35.23
CA ARG A 191 -6.50 -15.79 -34.53
C ARG A 191 -5.85 -14.68 -35.35
N THR A 192 -6.60 -13.63 -35.61
CA THR A 192 -6.10 -12.41 -36.26
C THR A 192 -6.45 -11.21 -35.35
N GLY A 193 -5.44 -10.71 -34.63
CA GLY A 193 -5.66 -9.67 -33.62
C GLY A 193 -6.59 -10.15 -32.49
N ASP A 194 -7.68 -9.44 -32.26
CA ASP A 194 -8.67 -9.72 -31.21
C ASP A 194 -9.84 -10.61 -31.70
N VAL A 195 -9.73 -11.18 -32.89
CA VAL A 195 -10.74 -12.04 -33.51
C VAL A 195 -10.23 -13.46 -33.62
N VAL A 196 -10.99 -14.43 -33.12
CA VAL A 196 -10.79 -15.86 -33.38
C VAL A 196 -11.75 -16.27 -34.49
N GLU A 197 -11.22 -16.78 -35.60
CA GLU A 197 -11.97 -17.33 -36.72
C GLU A 197 -11.89 -18.85 -36.69
N ILE A 198 -13.06 -19.49 -36.67
CA ILE A 198 -13.19 -20.96 -36.71
C ILE A 198 -13.87 -21.32 -38.02
N SER A 199 -13.21 -22.17 -38.81
CA SER A 199 -13.68 -22.60 -40.11
C SER A 199 -14.26 -24.01 -40.07
N PHE A 200 -15.35 -24.22 -40.74
CA PHE A 200 -16.04 -25.49 -40.83
C PHE A 200 -16.28 -25.86 -42.30
N ALA A 201 -16.26 -27.14 -42.60
CA ALA A 201 -16.62 -27.67 -43.94
C ALA A 201 -18.12 -27.83 -44.10
N ASP A 202 -18.86 -28.02 -43.00
CA ASP A 202 -20.30 -28.28 -42.93
C ASP A 202 -21.00 -27.26 -42.04
N ASP A 203 -22.13 -26.75 -42.52
CA ASP A 203 -22.94 -25.78 -41.76
C ASP A 203 -23.59 -26.41 -40.51
N ALA A 204 -23.91 -27.72 -40.55
CA ALA A 204 -24.43 -28.42 -39.37
C ALA A 204 -23.39 -28.51 -38.24
N GLU A 205 -22.13 -28.72 -38.56
CA GLU A 205 -21.04 -28.69 -37.55
C GLU A 205 -20.82 -27.27 -37.02
N ARG A 206 -20.92 -26.23 -37.87
CA ARG A 206 -20.89 -24.82 -37.46
C ARG A 206 -22.01 -24.51 -36.46
N ALA A 207 -23.25 -24.96 -36.74
CA ALA A 207 -24.40 -24.73 -35.84
C ALA A 207 -24.18 -25.39 -34.47
N LYS A 208 -23.70 -26.65 -34.42
CA LYS A 208 -23.38 -27.36 -33.18
C LYS A 208 -22.27 -26.62 -32.38
N ALA A 209 -21.23 -26.15 -33.07
CA ALA A 209 -20.16 -25.39 -32.46
C ALA A 209 -20.64 -24.06 -31.89
N ASN A 210 -21.51 -23.34 -32.63
CA ASN A 210 -22.09 -22.09 -32.17
C ASN A 210 -22.94 -22.29 -30.90
N ASP A 211 -23.80 -23.32 -30.85
CA ASP A 211 -24.61 -23.62 -29.67
C ASP A 211 -23.76 -24.03 -28.46
N LEU A 212 -22.69 -24.83 -28.69
CA LEU A 212 -21.73 -25.19 -27.65
C LEU A 212 -21.04 -23.94 -27.08
N MET A 213 -20.51 -23.09 -27.95
CA MET A 213 -19.75 -21.90 -27.57
C MET A 213 -20.65 -20.87 -26.87
N ARG A 214 -21.90 -20.67 -27.30
CA ARG A 214 -22.84 -19.78 -26.58
C ARG A 214 -23.09 -20.22 -25.15
N ASN A 215 -23.16 -21.53 -24.90
CA ASN A 215 -23.40 -22.07 -23.57
C ASN A 215 -22.15 -22.12 -22.68
N THR A 216 -20.96 -22.32 -23.27
CA THR A 216 -19.72 -22.55 -22.52
C THR A 216 -18.82 -21.33 -22.44
N GLN A 217 -18.98 -20.36 -23.36
CA GLN A 217 -18.15 -19.17 -23.49
C GLN A 217 -19.00 -17.88 -23.52
N PRO A 218 -19.70 -17.53 -22.42
CA PRO A 218 -20.63 -16.38 -22.39
C PRO A 218 -19.89 -15.02 -22.55
N ASP A 219 -18.57 -15.01 -22.34
CA ASP A 219 -17.74 -13.82 -22.51
C ASP A 219 -17.50 -13.45 -23.98
N LEU A 220 -17.75 -14.39 -24.91
CA LEU A 220 -17.51 -14.18 -26.33
C LEU A 220 -18.77 -13.70 -27.06
N ALA A 221 -18.59 -12.68 -27.88
CA ALA A 221 -19.57 -12.26 -28.87
C ALA A 221 -19.31 -13.06 -30.16
N LEU A 222 -20.27 -13.93 -30.52
CA LEU A 222 -20.17 -14.78 -31.70
C LEU A 222 -20.93 -14.13 -32.87
N THR A 223 -20.24 -13.97 -34.00
CA THR A 223 -20.83 -13.53 -35.25
C THR A 223 -20.71 -14.64 -36.30
N LEU A 224 -21.80 -14.88 -37.02
CA LEU A 224 -21.88 -15.87 -38.07
C LEU A 224 -21.92 -15.12 -39.42
N PRO A 225 -20.80 -14.98 -40.14
CA PRO A 225 -20.82 -14.40 -41.47
C PRO A 225 -21.72 -15.24 -42.40
N GLU A 226 -22.51 -14.57 -43.22
CA GLU A 226 -23.31 -15.25 -44.24
C GLU A 226 -22.37 -15.86 -45.29
N ALA A 227 -22.49 -17.17 -45.48
CA ALA A 227 -21.75 -17.89 -46.52
C ALA A 227 -22.71 -18.85 -47.20
N SER A 228 -22.78 -18.79 -48.54
CA SER A 228 -23.53 -19.72 -49.36
C SER A 228 -22.76 -21.01 -49.65
N SER A 229 -21.48 -21.06 -49.33
CA SER A 229 -20.57 -22.22 -49.54
C SER A 229 -19.43 -22.24 -48.51
N ALA A 230 -18.82 -23.42 -48.33
CA ALA A 230 -17.66 -23.57 -47.43
C ALA A 230 -16.46 -22.69 -47.84
N PRO A 231 -15.63 -22.23 -46.90
CA PRO A 231 -15.71 -22.52 -45.46
C PRO A 231 -16.73 -21.71 -44.71
N TYR A 232 -17.52 -22.39 -43.89
CA TYR A 232 -18.46 -21.73 -42.97
C TYR A 232 -17.72 -21.23 -41.75
N LEU A 233 -17.87 -19.94 -41.42
CA LEU A 233 -17.07 -19.27 -40.39
C LEU A 233 -17.88 -18.95 -39.12
N ILE A 234 -17.25 -19.08 -37.98
CA ILE A 234 -17.63 -18.41 -36.72
C ILE A 234 -16.55 -17.42 -36.39
N ARG A 235 -16.91 -16.17 -36.19
CA ARG A 235 -16.03 -15.15 -35.63
C ARG A 235 -16.37 -14.91 -34.18
N ALA A 236 -15.40 -15.12 -33.30
CA ALA A 236 -15.54 -14.89 -31.86
C ALA A 236 -14.64 -13.72 -31.44
N THR A 237 -15.24 -12.75 -30.76
CA THR A 237 -14.55 -11.60 -30.14
C THR A 237 -14.98 -11.51 -28.68
N LEU A 238 -14.18 -10.86 -27.84
CA LEU A 238 -14.64 -10.56 -26.48
C LEU A 238 -15.81 -9.56 -26.52
N SER A 239 -16.86 -9.81 -25.75
CA SER A 239 -17.93 -8.84 -25.57
C SER A 239 -17.41 -7.58 -24.87
N GLN A 240 -18.04 -6.42 -25.07
CA GLN A 240 -17.62 -5.17 -24.40
C GLN A 240 -17.61 -5.30 -22.87
N LYS A 241 -18.55 -6.06 -22.32
CA LYS A 241 -18.60 -6.34 -20.88
C LYS A 241 -17.39 -7.18 -20.45
N ALA A 242 -17.08 -8.24 -21.19
CA ALA A 242 -15.94 -9.10 -20.91
C ALA A 242 -14.60 -8.33 -21.04
N MET A 243 -14.45 -7.48 -22.06
CA MET A 243 -13.26 -6.62 -22.19
C MET A 243 -13.06 -5.73 -20.95
N ARG A 244 -14.11 -5.06 -20.48
CA ARG A 244 -14.02 -4.25 -19.25
C ARG A 244 -13.64 -5.10 -18.04
N THR A 245 -14.25 -6.26 -17.87
CA THR A 245 -13.94 -7.19 -16.78
C THR A 245 -12.48 -7.63 -16.82
N VAL A 246 -11.93 -7.94 -18.00
CA VAL A 246 -10.52 -8.31 -18.19
C VAL A 246 -9.60 -7.13 -17.82
N GLN A 247 -9.93 -5.91 -18.25
CA GLN A 247 -9.15 -4.71 -17.93
C GLN A 247 -9.16 -4.41 -16.43
N GLU A 248 -10.32 -4.43 -15.78
CA GLU A 248 -10.44 -4.23 -14.34
C GLU A 248 -9.70 -5.31 -13.54
N TYR A 249 -9.78 -6.57 -13.99
CA TYR A 249 -9.05 -7.67 -13.36
C TYR A 249 -7.54 -7.48 -13.51
N ALA A 250 -7.06 -7.14 -14.71
CA ALA A 250 -5.65 -6.89 -14.95
C ALA A 250 -5.09 -5.76 -14.06
N LEU A 251 -5.83 -4.65 -13.94
CA LEU A 251 -5.45 -3.56 -13.04
C LEU A 251 -5.38 -3.99 -11.58
N LYS A 252 -6.43 -4.64 -11.07
CA LYS A 252 -6.47 -5.11 -9.67
C LYS A 252 -5.34 -6.09 -9.37
N GLN A 253 -5.10 -7.04 -10.27
CA GLN A 253 -4.04 -8.03 -10.12
C GLN A 253 -2.64 -7.37 -10.17
N ASN A 254 -2.43 -6.43 -11.10
CA ASN A 254 -1.16 -5.70 -11.17
C ASN A 254 -0.93 -4.84 -9.92
N ILE A 255 -1.96 -4.17 -9.38
CA ILE A 255 -1.87 -3.43 -8.11
C ILE A 255 -1.50 -4.38 -6.97
N SER A 256 -2.14 -5.54 -6.87
CA SER A 256 -1.81 -6.53 -5.84
C SER A 256 -0.37 -7.03 -5.95
N THR A 257 0.08 -7.34 -7.16
CA THR A 257 1.46 -7.76 -7.43
C THR A 257 2.47 -6.66 -7.08
N LEU A 258 2.16 -5.39 -7.41
CA LEU A 258 3.00 -4.25 -7.03
C LEU A 258 3.09 -4.08 -5.52
N HIS A 259 1.98 -4.23 -4.78
CA HIS A 259 2.01 -4.22 -3.32
C HIS A 259 2.95 -5.28 -2.75
N ASN A 260 2.86 -6.51 -3.25
CA ASN A 260 3.74 -7.59 -2.81
C ASN A 260 5.21 -7.27 -3.09
N ARG A 261 5.53 -6.80 -4.30
CA ARG A 261 6.91 -6.44 -4.68
C ARG A 261 7.50 -5.32 -3.83
N ILE A 262 6.69 -4.31 -3.52
CA ILE A 262 7.14 -3.15 -2.73
C ILE A 262 7.28 -3.52 -1.26
N ASN A 263 6.42 -4.38 -0.73
CA ASN A 263 6.55 -4.91 0.61
C ASN A 263 7.87 -5.70 0.80
N GLU A 264 8.28 -6.47 -0.21
CA GLU A 264 9.57 -7.17 -0.21
C GLU A 264 10.78 -6.20 -0.25
N LEU A 265 10.58 -4.98 -0.77
CA LEU A 265 11.59 -3.90 -0.70
C LEU A 265 11.71 -3.28 0.70
N GLY A 266 10.80 -3.60 1.61
CA GLY A 266 10.76 -3.01 2.94
C GLY A 266 10.38 -1.52 2.96
N VAL A 267 9.73 -1.03 1.92
CA VAL A 267 9.25 0.36 1.86
C VAL A 267 8.03 0.50 2.77
N ALA A 268 8.14 1.42 3.74
CA ALA A 268 7.02 1.73 4.62
C ALA A 268 5.97 2.57 3.89
N GLU A 269 4.70 2.15 4.00
CA GLU A 269 3.52 2.87 3.51
C GLU A 269 3.60 3.34 2.04
N PRO A 270 3.81 2.45 1.08
CA PRO A 270 3.76 2.81 -0.32
C PRO A 270 2.32 3.19 -0.71
N VAL A 271 2.17 4.22 -1.53
CA VAL A 271 0.86 4.54 -2.12
C VAL A 271 0.80 3.90 -3.50
N ILE A 272 -0.09 2.93 -3.67
CA ILE A 272 -0.36 2.29 -4.95
C ILE A 272 -1.84 2.47 -5.26
N ALA A 273 -2.15 3.23 -6.30
CA ALA A 273 -3.52 3.58 -6.65
C ALA A 273 -3.75 3.55 -8.15
N GLN A 274 -4.95 3.16 -8.54
CA GLN A 274 -5.39 3.28 -9.92
C GLN A 274 -5.58 4.75 -10.30
N GLN A 275 -5.11 5.14 -11.48
CA GLN A 275 -5.32 6.45 -12.08
C GLN A 275 -5.90 6.30 -13.49
N GLY A 276 -7.17 6.64 -13.66
CA GLY A 276 -7.85 6.45 -14.95
C GLY A 276 -8.17 4.98 -15.24
N ALA A 277 -8.23 4.62 -16.53
CA ALA A 277 -8.65 3.31 -16.98
C ALA A 277 -7.51 2.27 -17.07
N ASP A 278 -6.26 2.72 -17.25
CA ASP A 278 -5.13 1.88 -17.63
C ASP A 278 -3.82 2.22 -16.91
N ARG A 279 -3.85 3.12 -15.92
CA ARG A 279 -2.64 3.59 -15.23
C ARG A 279 -2.66 3.27 -13.75
N ILE A 280 -1.46 3.08 -13.20
CA ILE A 280 -1.23 2.85 -11.78
C ILE A 280 -0.17 3.85 -11.32
N VAL A 281 -0.51 4.62 -10.29
CA VAL A 281 0.44 5.47 -9.56
C VAL A 281 1.10 4.64 -8.47
N VAL A 282 2.42 4.73 -8.39
CA VAL A 282 3.23 4.15 -7.32
C VAL A 282 4.08 5.24 -6.69
N GLN A 283 3.89 5.47 -5.40
CA GLN A 283 4.69 6.41 -4.63
C GLN A 283 5.43 5.66 -3.53
N LEU A 284 6.74 5.86 -3.48
CA LEU A 284 7.64 5.19 -2.56
C LEU A 284 8.33 6.23 -1.67
N PRO A 285 7.73 6.60 -0.52
CA PRO A 285 8.33 7.56 0.39
C PRO A 285 9.65 7.04 0.96
N GLY A 286 10.66 7.92 1.05
CA GLY A 286 11.95 7.61 1.63
C GLY A 286 12.89 6.76 0.76
N VAL A 287 12.45 6.30 -0.41
CA VAL A 287 13.31 5.55 -1.36
C VAL A 287 14.23 6.53 -2.09
N GLN A 288 15.53 6.31 -1.98
CA GLN A 288 16.56 7.13 -2.64
C GLN A 288 17.16 6.44 -3.88
N ASP A 289 17.15 5.10 -3.91
CA ASP A 289 17.64 4.30 -5.04
C ASP A 289 16.51 4.03 -6.04
N THR A 290 16.39 4.94 -7.00
CA THR A 290 15.38 4.84 -8.07
C THR A 290 15.66 3.70 -9.03
N ALA A 291 16.95 3.37 -9.28
CA ALA A 291 17.33 2.34 -10.23
C ALA A 291 16.89 0.96 -9.75
N LYS A 292 17.11 0.65 -8.47
CA LYS A 292 16.69 -0.60 -7.85
C LYS A 292 15.16 -0.71 -7.77
N ALA A 293 14.48 0.38 -7.40
CA ALA A 293 13.03 0.40 -7.37
C ALA A 293 12.44 0.18 -8.77
N LYS A 294 12.98 0.84 -9.79
CA LYS A 294 12.59 0.70 -11.19
C LYS A 294 12.79 -0.72 -11.71
N ASP A 295 13.92 -1.32 -11.39
CA ASP A 295 14.23 -2.69 -11.78
C ASP A 295 13.21 -3.68 -11.20
N ILE A 296 12.92 -3.61 -9.91
CA ILE A 296 11.96 -4.51 -9.24
C ILE A 296 10.52 -4.29 -9.74
N LEU A 297 10.10 -3.04 -9.95
CA LEU A 297 8.76 -2.74 -10.46
C LEU A 297 8.59 -3.14 -11.92
N GLY A 298 9.62 -2.94 -12.75
CA GLY A 298 9.58 -3.17 -14.19
C GLY A 298 9.87 -4.60 -14.62
N ARG A 299 10.46 -5.43 -13.76
CA ARG A 299 10.73 -6.83 -14.13
C ARG A 299 9.42 -7.60 -14.25
N THR A 300 9.11 -8.07 -15.44
CA THR A 300 8.05 -9.02 -15.71
C THR A 300 8.64 -10.42 -15.73
N ALA A 301 8.71 -11.08 -14.60
CA ALA A 301 9.06 -12.50 -14.57
C ALA A 301 7.78 -13.33 -14.47
N THR A 302 7.46 -14.09 -15.50
CA THR A 302 6.42 -15.11 -15.47
C THR A 302 7.03 -16.47 -15.61
N LEU A 303 6.59 -17.40 -14.75
CA LEU A 303 7.05 -18.78 -14.82
C LEU A 303 6.02 -19.60 -15.56
N GLU A 304 6.48 -20.40 -16.49
CA GLU A 304 5.67 -21.42 -17.14
C GLU A 304 6.37 -22.78 -17.05
N VAL A 305 5.55 -23.79 -16.79
CA VAL A 305 5.99 -25.19 -16.77
C VAL A 305 5.37 -25.89 -17.97
N ARG A 306 6.22 -26.45 -18.83
CA ARG A 306 5.80 -27.10 -20.07
C ARG A 306 6.57 -28.41 -20.31
N LEU A 307 6.01 -29.33 -21.11
CA LEU A 307 6.73 -30.57 -21.51
C LEU A 307 7.75 -30.28 -22.61
N VAL A 308 8.91 -30.93 -22.50
CA VAL A 308 9.91 -30.96 -23.59
C VAL A 308 9.52 -32.01 -24.60
N ASP A 309 9.69 -31.73 -25.90
CA ASP A 309 9.56 -32.71 -26.96
C ASP A 309 10.91 -33.25 -27.38
N ASP A 310 11.25 -34.41 -26.83
CA ASP A 310 12.48 -35.15 -27.12
C ASP A 310 12.25 -36.28 -28.14
N SER A 311 11.12 -36.26 -28.88
CA SER A 311 10.86 -37.29 -29.88
C SER A 311 11.89 -37.24 -31.02
N PRO A 312 12.31 -38.39 -31.54
CA PRO A 312 13.30 -38.44 -32.64
C PRO A 312 12.85 -37.64 -33.86
N GLU A 313 11.53 -37.62 -34.12
CA GLU A 313 10.92 -36.84 -35.22
C GLU A 313 11.05 -35.33 -34.98
N ALA A 314 10.80 -34.86 -33.75
CA ALA A 314 10.92 -33.44 -33.43
C ALA A 314 12.38 -32.97 -33.49
N LEU A 315 13.32 -33.79 -32.99
CA LEU A 315 14.74 -33.48 -33.02
C LEU A 315 15.29 -33.46 -34.45
N SER A 316 14.79 -34.36 -35.32
CA SER A 316 15.19 -34.36 -36.75
C SER A 316 14.69 -33.11 -37.48
N GLN A 317 13.48 -32.64 -37.20
CA GLN A 317 12.95 -31.40 -37.74
C GLN A 317 13.73 -30.17 -37.24
N LEU A 318 14.08 -30.14 -35.94
CA LEU A 318 14.93 -29.10 -35.40
C LEU A 318 16.31 -29.04 -36.07
N ALA A 319 16.95 -30.19 -36.32
CA ALA A 319 18.22 -30.28 -37.03
C ALA A 319 18.10 -29.78 -38.48
N ALA A 320 16.92 -29.92 -39.11
CA ALA A 320 16.60 -29.36 -40.41
C ALA A 320 16.21 -27.87 -40.38
N GLY A 321 16.24 -27.22 -39.20
CA GLY A 321 15.87 -25.80 -38.98
C GLY A 321 14.39 -25.53 -38.86
N ASN A 322 13.54 -26.57 -38.84
CA ASN A 322 12.09 -26.44 -38.75
C ASN A 322 11.60 -26.68 -37.29
N VAL A 323 10.51 -26.02 -36.93
CA VAL A 323 9.84 -26.23 -35.64
C VAL A 323 8.56 -27.03 -35.89
N PRO A 324 8.37 -28.20 -35.24
CA PRO A 324 7.15 -28.99 -35.37
C PRO A 324 5.90 -28.20 -35.01
N PHE A 325 4.78 -28.54 -35.63
CA PHE A 325 3.51 -27.94 -35.31
C PHE A 325 3.10 -28.31 -33.87
N GLY A 326 2.85 -27.29 -33.04
CA GLY A 326 2.50 -27.47 -31.63
C GLY A 326 3.68 -27.31 -30.65
N ASP A 327 4.88 -27.09 -31.16
CA ASP A 327 6.08 -26.84 -30.37
C ASP A 327 6.58 -25.40 -30.53
N GLU A 328 7.40 -24.97 -29.57
CA GLU A 328 8.12 -23.70 -29.59
C GLU A 328 9.59 -23.94 -29.24
N ARG A 329 10.45 -23.09 -29.79
CA ARG A 329 11.89 -23.17 -29.60
C ARG A 329 12.32 -22.22 -28.48
N PHE A 330 12.97 -22.75 -27.45
CA PHE A 330 13.62 -21.97 -26.40
C PHE A 330 15.10 -22.31 -26.31
N GLN A 331 15.85 -21.42 -25.67
CA GLN A 331 17.24 -21.64 -25.32
C GLN A 331 17.37 -21.84 -23.83
N ASP A 332 18.26 -22.74 -23.43
CA ASP A 332 18.68 -22.83 -22.04
C ASP A 332 19.81 -21.82 -21.74
N ARG A 333 20.22 -21.73 -20.48
CA ARG A 333 21.33 -20.84 -20.05
C ARG A 333 22.69 -21.22 -20.67
N GLU A 334 22.83 -22.41 -21.21
CA GLU A 334 24.04 -22.89 -21.86
C GLU A 334 24.02 -22.61 -23.38
N GLY A 335 22.94 -22.02 -23.90
CA GLY A 335 22.73 -21.74 -25.29
C GLY A 335 22.20 -22.93 -26.09
N ASN A 336 21.90 -24.08 -25.45
CA ASN A 336 21.30 -25.21 -26.11
C ASN A 336 19.85 -24.92 -26.49
N THR A 337 19.45 -25.35 -27.66
CA THR A 337 18.08 -25.20 -28.15
C THR A 337 17.24 -26.39 -27.71
N LEU A 338 16.09 -26.09 -27.06
CA LEU A 338 15.11 -27.07 -26.64
C LEU A 338 13.78 -26.84 -27.37
N LEU A 339 13.14 -27.92 -27.78
CA LEU A 339 11.75 -27.89 -28.26
C LEU A 339 10.81 -28.15 -27.10
N VAL A 340 9.85 -27.27 -26.91
CA VAL A 340 8.93 -27.33 -25.79
C VAL A 340 7.50 -27.24 -26.32
N LYS A 341 6.63 -28.09 -25.82
CA LYS A 341 5.20 -28.08 -26.16
C LYS A 341 4.56 -26.73 -25.84
N ARG A 342 3.74 -26.21 -26.76
CA ARG A 342 2.99 -24.94 -26.52
C ARG A 342 2.02 -25.01 -25.35
N ARG A 343 1.57 -26.21 -24.98
CA ARG A 343 0.65 -26.40 -23.87
C ARG A 343 1.34 -26.12 -22.54
N VAL A 344 0.92 -25.05 -21.89
CA VAL A 344 1.35 -24.71 -20.53
C VAL A 344 0.67 -25.65 -19.53
N ILE A 345 1.46 -26.23 -18.63
CA ILE A 345 1.00 -27.12 -17.55
C ILE A 345 0.62 -26.27 -16.32
N LEU A 346 1.56 -25.43 -15.89
CA LEU A 346 1.43 -24.51 -14.75
C LEU A 346 1.97 -23.14 -15.12
N THR A 347 1.40 -22.13 -14.52
CA THR A 347 1.89 -20.74 -14.56
C THR A 347 2.29 -20.28 -13.17
N GLY A 348 2.94 -19.12 -13.09
CA GLY A 348 3.25 -18.48 -11.80
C GLY A 348 2.04 -18.22 -10.91
N ASP A 349 0.83 -18.18 -11.48
CA ASP A 349 -0.42 -18.00 -10.72
C ASP A 349 -0.77 -19.21 -9.84
N ASN A 350 -0.12 -20.36 -10.07
CA ASN A 350 -0.27 -21.57 -9.26
C ASN A 350 0.77 -21.68 -8.13
N LEU A 351 1.55 -20.62 -7.90
CA LEU A 351 2.53 -20.58 -6.81
C LEU A 351 1.92 -19.93 -5.57
N ASN A 352 2.11 -20.59 -4.41
CA ASN A 352 1.84 -19.99 -3.10
C ASN A 352 3.07 -19.28 -2.56
N ASP A 353 4.25 -19.89 -2.72
CA ASP A 353 5.51 -19.35 -2.20
C ASP A 353 6.69 -19.78 -3.08
N ALA A 354 7.76 -18.98 -3.02
CA ALA A 354 9.03 -19.27 -3.67
C ALA A 354 10.16 -18.83 -2.74
N GLN A 355 11.05 -19.74 -2.37
CA GLN A 355 12.14 -19.48 -1.44
C GLN A 355 13.48 -19.88 -2.05
N PRO A 356 14.53 -19.03 -1.95
CA PRO A 356 15.86 -19.44 -2.32
C PRO A 356 16.36 -20.51 -1.32
N GLY A 357 17.17 -21.41 -1.80
CA GLY A 357 17.73 -22.49 -1.01
C GLY A 357 18.99 -23.06 -1.64
N PHE A 358 19.50 -24.14 -1.09
CA PHE A 358 20.60 -24.89 -1.65
C PHE A 358 20.21 -26.35 -1.79
N ASP A 359 20.67 -26.97 -2.86
CA ASP A 359 20.53 -28.40 -3.03
C ASP A 359 21.31 -29.14 -1.94
N SER A 360 20.68 -30.14 -1.31
CA SER A 360 21.28 -30.85 -0.18
C SER A 360 22.48 -31.71 -0.56
N GLN A 361 22.64 -32.05 -1.83
CA GLN A 361 23.71 -32.93 -2.33
C GLN A 361 24.81 -32.14 -3.03
N THR A 362 24.44 -31.19 -3.90
CA THR A 362 25.40 -30.44 -4.72
C THR A 362 25.82 -29.12 -4.09
N GLN A 363 25.09 -28.62 -3.08
CA GLN A 363 25.26 -27.31 -2.46
C GLN A 363 25.12 -26.14 -3.48
N GLU A 364 24.51 -26.42 -4.64
CA GLU A 364 24.21 -25.40 -5.62
C GLU A 364 22.99 -24.58 -5.22
N PRO A 365 22.95 -23.27 -5.52
CA PRO A 365 21.78 -22.46 -5.27
C PRO A 365 20.55 -22.94 -6.02
N THR A 366 19.41 -22.97 -5.36
CA THR A 366 18.12 -23.44 -5.90
C THR A 366 16.99 -22.51 -5.50
N VAL A 367 15.86 -22.63 -6.19
CA VAL A 367 14.61 -21.99 -5.77
C VAL A 367 13.58 -23.07 -5.46
N ASN A 368 13.13 -23.10 -4.22
CA ASN A 368 12.07 -24.01 -3.76
C ASN A 368 10.72 -23.34 -3.97
N LEU A 369 9.85 -23.98 -4.74
CA LEU A 369 8.50 -23.52 -5.04
C LEU A 369 7.49 -24.32 -4.24
N GLU A 370 6.47 -23.65 -3.72
CA GLU A 370 5.29 -24.25 -3.14
C GLU A 370 4.07 -23.92 -4.00
N LEU A 371 3.42 -24.97 -4.55
CA LEU A 371 2.26 -24.82 -5.40
C LEU A 371 0.97 -24.72 -4.57
N ASP A 372 -0.02 -24.01 -5.12
CA ASP A 372 -1.37 -24.01 -4.58
C ASP A 372 -2.02 -25.41 -4.71
N ASN A 373 -3.16 -25.61 -4.07
CA ASN A 373 -3.88 -26.91 -4.11
C ASN A 373 -4.30 -27.34 -5.51
N ARG A 374 -4.52 -26.40 -6.42
CA ARG A 374 -4.89 -26.67 -7.82
C ARG A 374 -3.65 -27.05 -8.62
N GLY A 375 -2.59 -26.27 -8.52
CA GLY A 375 -1.31 -26.55 -9.16
C GLY A 375 -0.70 -27.87 -8.71
N ALA A 376 -0.76 -28.17 -7.42
CA ALA A 376 -0.28 -29.43 -6.88
C ALA A 376 -0.99 -30.65 -7.49
N ARG A 377 -2.33 -30.58 -7.70
CA ARG A 377 -3.09 -31.65 -8.36
C ARG A 377 -2.71 -31.78 -9.83
N ILE A 378 -2.68 -30.68 -10.57
CA ILE A 378 -2.30 -30.66 -12.00
C ILE A 378 -0.89 -31.22 -12.14
N PHE A 379 0.05 -30.78 -11.32
CA PHE A 379 1.44 -31.22 -11.40
C PHE A 379 1.60 -32.71 -11.07
N LYS A 380 0.88 -33.18 -10.06
CA LYS A 380 0.82 -34.62 -9.72
C LYS A 380 0.35 -35.46 -10.89
N ASP A 381 -0.79 -35.11 -11.51
CA ASP A 381 -1.35 -35.87 -12.64
C ASP A 381 -0.42 -35.85 -13.85
N VAL A 382 0.13 -34.68 -14.18
CA VAL A 382 1.07 -34.57 -15.32
C VAL A 382 2.36 -35.32 -15.07
N THR A 383 2.93 -35.28 -13.87
CA THR A 383 4.17 -36.00 -13.56
C THR A 383 3.95 -37.50 -13.56
N ARG A 384 2.78 -38.00 -13.08
CA ARG A 384 2.40 -39.43 -13.16
C ARG A 384 2.34 -39.91 -14.62
N ASP A 385 1.70 -39.13 -15.50
CA ASP A 385 1.47 -39.53 -16.90
C ASP A 385 2.70 -39.34 -17.81
N ASN A 386 3.74 -38.64 -17.34
CA ASN A 386 4.93 -38.31 -18.11
C ASN A 386 6.25 -38.72 -17.41
N VAL A 387 6.24 -39.82 -16.64
CA VAL A 387 7.47 -40.38 -16.05
C VAL A 387 8.46 -40.74 -17.18
N GLY A 388 9.71 -40.38 -17.02
CA GLY A 388 10.79 -40.56 -18.01
C GLY A 388 10.91 -39.42 -19.03
N LYS A 389 9.98 -38.48 -19.08
CA LYS A 389 10.07 -37.30 -19.99
C LYS A 389 10.61 -36.07 -19.22
N ARG A 390 11.13 -35.10 -19.98
CA ARG A 390 11.62 -33.84 -19.43
C ARG A 390 10.49 -32.82 -19.30
N ILE A 391 10.52 -32.06 -18.21
CA ILE A 391 9.65 -30.90 -17.99
C ILE A 391 10.53 -29.67 -17.94
N ALA A 392 10.30 -28.72 -18.85
CA ALA A 392 10.98 -27.44 -18.86
C ALA A 392 10.29 -26.45 -17.91
N ILE A 393 11.08 -25.79 -17.09
CA ILE A 393 10.68 -24.61 -16.32
C ILE A 393 11.25 -23.41 -17.06
N ILE A 394 10.36 -22.58 -17.61
CA ILE A 394 10.68 -21.45 -18.46
C ILE A 394 10.38 -20.19 -17.68
N LEU A 395 11.38 -19.32 -17.56
CA LEU A 395 11.23 -17.99 -17.01
C LEU A 395 11.12 -17.00 -18.16
N PHE A 396 10.00 -16.29 -18.24
CA PHE A 396 9.83 -15.20 -19.18
C PHE A 396 10.20 -13.89 -18.51
N GLU A 397 11.21 -13.21 -19.02
CA GLU A 397 11.58 -11.87 -18.57
C GLU A 397 11.57 -10.91 -19.78
N LYS A 398 10.84 -9.80 -19.66
CA LYS A 398 10.67 -8.81 -20.75
C LYS A 398 10.23 -9.43 -22.08
N GLY A 399 9.34 -10.44 -22.02
CA GLY A 399 8.81 -11.13 -23.20
C GLY A 399 9.74 -12.16 -23.83
N LYS A 400 10.95 -12.36 -23.30
CA LYS A 400 11.86 -13.42 -23.73
C LYS A 400 11.79 -14.58 -22.76
N GLY A 401 11.51 -15.78 -23.27
CA GLY A 401 11.50 -17.02 -22.47
C GLY A 401 12.86 -17.69 -22.50
N GLU A 402 13.38 -18.04 -21.33
CA GLU A 402 14.60 -18.79 -21.13
C GLU A 402 14.31 -20.04 -20.32
N VAL A 403 14.81 -21.20 -20.72
CA VAL A 403 14.67 -22.42 -19.95
C VAL A 403 15.69 -22.40 -18.81
N VAL A 404 15.18 -22.26 -17.58
CA VAL A 404 16.03 -22.26 -16.37
C VAL A 404 16.54 -23.67 -16.07
N THR A 405 15.65 -24.68 -16.22
CA THR A 405 15.97 -26.09 -16.01
C THR A 405 14.98 -26.98 -16.76
N ALA A 406 15.43 -28.15 -17.18
CA ALA A 406 14.60 -29.15 -17.85
C ALA A 406 14.85 -30.56 -17.29
N PRO A 407 14.49 -30.83 -16.01
CA PRO A 407 14.73 -32.11 -15.37
C PRO A 407 13.86 -33.23 -15.96
N VAL A 408 14.35 -34.47 -15.83
CA VAL A 408 13.58 -35.67 -16.16
C VAL A 408 12.68 -36.02 -14.97
N VAL A 409 11.41 -36.25 -15.24
CA VAL A 409 10.44 -36.73 -14.23
C VAL A 409 10.80 -38.17 -13.84
N ARG A 410 11.32 -38.40 -12.66
CA ARG A 410 11.70 -39.74 -12.17
C ARG A 410 10.54 -40.48 -11.59
N GLN A 411 9.60 -39.79 -10.98
CA GLN A 411 8.40 -40.35 -10.34
C GLN A 411 7.31 -39.30 -10.24
N GLU A 412 6.11 -39.72 -9.89
CA GLU A 412 5.00 -38.82 -9.55
C GLU A 412 5.43 -37.85 -8.42
N ILE A 413 5.23 -36.54 -8.63
CA ILE A 413 5.55 -35.51 -7.64
C ILE A 413 4.25 -35.05 -7.00
N GLY A 414 3.95 -35.67 -5.83
CA GLY A 414 2.84 -35.25 -4.97
C GLY A 414 3.27 -34.21 -3.93
N GLY A 415 2.32 -33.50 -3.35
CA GLY A 415 2.59 -32.57 -2.22
C GLY A 415 2.95 -31.14 -2.60
N GLY A 416 2.98 -30.79 -3.90
CA GLY A 416 3.07 -29.41 -4.37
C GLY A 416 4.40 -28.70 -4.14
N ARG A 417 5.47 -29.41 -3.78
CA ARG A 417 6.81 -28.83 -3.64
C ARG A 417 7.64 -29.16 -4.87
N VAL A 418 8.17 -28.13 -5.51
CA VAL A 418 8.99 -28.21 -6.72
C VAL A 418 10.27 -27.43 -6.50
N GLN A 419 11.41 -28.02 -6.83
CA GLN A 419 12.71 -27.36 -6.73
C GLN A 419 13.20 -27.00 -8.12
N ILE A 420 13.53 -25.72 -8.32
CA ILE A 420 14.25 -25.26 -9.50
C ILE A 420 15.74 -25.35 -9.17
N SER A 421 16.45 -26.25 -9.84
CA SER A 421 17.89 -26.36 -9.78
C SER A 421 18.48 -26.03 -11.16
N GLY A 422 19.61 -25.38 -11.19
CA GLY A 422 20.31 -24.98 -12.41
C GLY A 422 21.55 -24.18 -12.04
N ARG A 423 22.41 -23.90 -13.00
CA ARG A 423 23.58 -23.03 -12.78
C ARG A 423 23.13 -21.59 -12.56
N MET A 424 22.80 -21.24 -11.32
CA MET A 424 22.46 -19.88 -10.90
C MET A 424 23.30 -19.50 -9.70
N THR A 425 23.64 -18.23 -9.60
CA THR A 425 24.26 -17.66 -8.42
C THR A 425 23.24 -17.55 -7.29
N ALA A 426 23.69 -17.43 -6.04
CA ALA A 426 22.79 -17.25 -4.91
C ALA A 426 21.98 -15.94 -5.02
N VAL A 427 22.54 -14.90 -5.65
CA VAL A 427 21.84 -13.64 -5.93
C VAL A 427 20.71 -13.88 -6.94
N GLU A 428 20.98 -14.57 -8.03
CA GLU A 428 19.96 -14.90 -9.05
C GLU A 428 18.86 -15.79 -8.48
N ALA A 429 19.20 -16.76 -7.62
CA ALA A 429 18.21 -17.59 -6.95
C ALA A 429 17.32 -16.75 -6.01
N THR A 430 17.91 -15.80 -5.28
CA THR A 430 17.18 -14.88 -4.40
C THR A 430 16.26 -13.95 -5.20
N ASP A 431 16.77 -13.31 -6.25
CA ASP A 431 16.00 -12.41 -7.12
C ASP A 431 14.86 -13.16 -7.83
N THR A 432 15.15 -14.38 -8.34
CA THR A 432 14.14 -15.23 -8.97
C THR A 432 13.05 -15.64 -7.97
N ALA A 433 13.42 -16.05 -6.76
CA ALA A 433 12.45 -16.39 -5.72
C ALA A 433 11.58 -15.19 -5.34
N LEU A 434 12.18 -14.01 -5.19
CA LEU A 434 11.48 -12.77 -4.89
C LEU A 434 10.49 -12.41 -6.00
N LEU A 435 10.90 -12.45 -7.26
CA LEU A 435 10.04 -12.18 -8.40
C LEU A 435 8.87 -13.16 -8.51
N LEU A 436 9.14 -14.44 -8.26
CA LEU A 436 8.11 -15.49 -8.30
C LEU A 436 7.13 -15.38 -7.12
N ARG A 437 7.62 -15.08 -5.92
CA ARG A 437 6.80 -14.87 -4.72
C ARG A 437 5.90 -13.64 -4.85
N ALA A 438 6.44 -12.55 -5.38
CA ALA A 438 5.69 -11.32 -5.62
C ALA A 438 4.56 -11.48 -6.66
N GLY A 439 4.56 -12.58 -7.39
CA GLY A 439 3.54 -12.93 -8.37
C GLY A 439 3.80 -12.37 -9.78
N SER A 440 3.12 -12.97 -10.74
CA SER A 440 3.18 -12.53 -12.13
C SER A 440 2.27 -11.31 -12.34
N LEU A 441 2.69 -10.41 -13.23
CA LEU A 441 1.83 -9.35 -13.72
C LEU A 441 0.75 -9.95 -14.64
N ALA A 442 -0.50 -9.56 -14.46
CA ALA A 442 -1.58 -9.99 -15.35
C ALA A 442 -1.40 -9.43 -16.77
N ALA A 443 -0.84 -8.21 -16.86
CA ALA A 443 -0.43 -7.56 -18.08
C ALA A 443 0.89 -6.81 -17.88
N PRO A 444 1.73 -6.68 -18.92
CA PRO A 444 2.95 -5.87 -18.87
C PRO A 444 2.63 -4.41 -18.51
N MET A 445 3.60 -3.74 -17.89
CA MET A 445 3.49 -2.32 -17.54
C MET A 445 4.74 -1.58 -17.99
N GLU A 446 4.55 -0.34 -18.40
CA GLU A 446 5.64 0.58 -18.76
C GLU A 446 5.62 1.79 -17.84
N ILE A 447 6.80 2.28 -17.45
CA ILE A 447 6.95 3.51 -16.68
C ILE A 447 6.81 4.68 -17.64
N VAL A 448 5.69 5.40 -17.54
CA VAL A 448 5.39 6.58 -18.39
C VAL A 448 5.97 7.84 -17.79
N GLU A 449 5.98 7.93 -16.46
CA GLU A 449 6.48 9.08 -15.74
C GLU A 449 7.26 8.64 -14.49
N GLU A 450 8.37 9.32 -14.27
CA GLU A 450 9.22 9.15 -13.10
C GLU A 450 9.56 10.53 -12.54
N ARG A 451 9.27 10.75 -11.26
CA ARG A 451 9.65 11.96 -10.53
C ARG A 451 10.37 11.57 -9.26
N LEU A 452 11.54 12.14 -9.07
CA LEU A 452 12.29 12.07 -7.82
C LEU A 452 12.02 13.32 -7.01
N ILE A 453 11.54 13.17 -5.80
CA ILE A 453 11.36 14.25 -4.82
C ILE A 453 12.48 14.12 -3.79
N GLY A 454 13.37 15.10 -3.80
CA GLY A 454 14.49 15.12 -2.87
C GLY A 454 14.01 15.32 -1.41
N PRO A 455 14.70 14.72 -0.42
CA PRO A 455 14.36 14.89 0.99
C PRO A 455 14.39 16.37 1.45
N SER A 456 15.28 17.19 0.91
CA SER A 456 15.39 18.62 1.22
C SER A 456 14.12 19.42 0.84
N LEU A 457 13.44 19.03 -0.23
CA LEU A 457 12.17 19.66 -0.62
C LEU A 457 11.07 19.29 0.37
N GLY A 458 11.04 18.03 0.83
CA GLY A 458 10.11 17.57 1.85
C GLY A 458 10.28 18.31 3.17
N GLU A 459 11.52 18.47 3.63
CA GLU A 459 11.86 19.21 4.85
C GLU A 459 11.43 20.68 4.76
N ALA A 460 11.68 21.35 3.63
CA ALA A 460 11.24 22.72 3.40
C ALA A 460 9.71 22.85 3.42
N ASN A 461 8.98 21.88 2.86
CA ASN A 461 7.53 21.82 2.88
C ASN A 461 6.97 21.63 4.30
N ILE A 462 7.60 20.76 5.10
CA ILE A 462 7.24 20.55 6.51
C ILE A 462 7.43 21.86 7.29
N GLU A 463 8.61 22.48 7.16
CA GLU A 463 8.92 23.72 7.88
C GLU A 463 7.97 24.84 7.50
N ALA A 464 7.72 25.05 6.21
CA ALA A 464 6.79 26.07 5.73
C ALA A 464 5.35 25.80 6.20
N GLY A 465 4.87 24.55 6.10
CA GLY A 465 3.53 24.15 6.54
C GLY A 465 3.35 24.30 8.04
N PHE A 466 4.31 23.85 8.83
CA PHE A 466 4.29 23.99 10.29
C PHE A 466 4.32 25.45 10.74
N ARG A 467 5.22 26.27 10.19
CA ARG A 467 5.30 27.71 10.47
C ARG A 467 4.00 28.43 10.17
N SER A 468 3.42 28.20 8.98
CA SER A 468 2.16 28.83 8.57
C SER A 468 1.02 28.47 9.53
N THR A 469 0.91 27.18 9.88
CA THR A 469 -0.12 26.69 10.81
C THR A 469 0.10 27.27 12.22
N LEU A 470 1.35 27.33 12.69
CA LEU A 470 1.71 27.88 14.00
C LEU A 470 1.40 29.38 14.08
N TYR A 471 1.78 30.17 13.07
CA TYR A 471 1.47 31.60 13.05
C TYR A 471 -0.04 31.85 13.01
N GLY A 472 -0.78 31.11 12.17
CA GLY A 472 -2.24 31.19 12.14
C GLY A 472 -2.86 30.86 13.50
N PHE A 473 -2.39 29.79 14.14
CA PHE A 473 -2.85 29.38 15.47
C PHE A 473 -2.58 30.46 16.54
N VAL A 474 -1.36 31.02 16.59
CA VAL A 474 -0.98 32.05 17.58
C VAL A 474 -1.82 33.30 17.41
N ILE A 475 -2.02 33.76 16.17
CA ILE A 475 -2.87 34.95 15.88
C ILE A 475 -4.30 34.71 16.36
N ILE A 476 -4.88 33.54 16.06
CA ILE A 476 -6.23 33.17 16.48
C ILE A 476 -6.32 33.08 18.00
N ALA A 477 -5.34 32.44 18.66
CA ALA A 477 -5.33 32.30 20.12
C ALA A 477 -5.26 33.65 20.82
N ILE A 478 -4.43 34.59 20.33
CA ILE A 478 -4.35 35.97 20.84
C ILE A 478 -5.68 36.69 20.61
N PHE A 479 -6.24 36.62 19.41
CA PHE A 479 -7.54 37.24 19.11
C PHE A 479 -8.63 36.73 20.06
N MET A 480 -8.74 35.41 20.25
CA MET A 480 -9.71 34.79 21.13
C MET A 480 -9.52 35.23 22.58
N ALA A 481 -8.27 35.27 23.07
CA ALA A 481 -7.96 35.69 24.45
C ALA A 481 -8.31 37.17 24.70
N VAL A 482 -8.05 38.05 23.73
CA VAL A 482 -8.36 39.48 23.83
C VAL A 482 -9.86 39.72 23.72
N TYR A 483 -10.54 39.09 22.76
CA TYR A 483 -11.95 39.36 22.46
C TYR A 483 -12.90 38.69 23.46
N TYR A 484 -12.65 37.44 23.89
CA TYR A 484 -13.47 36.67 24.80
C TYR A 484 -12.89 36.55 26.22
N GLN A 485 -11.72 37.15 26.48
CA GLN A 485 -11.06 37.14 27.78
C GLN A 485 -10.88 35.71 28.37
N ALA A 486 -11.38 35.42 29.56
CA ALA A 486 -11.22 34.10 30.20
C ALA A 486 -11.78 32.94 29.36
N PHE A 487 -12.92 33.13 28.69
CA PHE A 487 -13.48 32.14 27.77
C PHE A 487 -12.63 31.97 26.51
N GLY A 488 -11.99 33.05 26.04
CA GLY A 488 -11.04 32.99 24.96
C GLY A 488 -9.79 32.18 25.28
N VAL A 489 -9.27 32.32 26.51
CA VAL A 489 -8.15 31.49 27.01
C VAL A 489 -8.54 30.01 27.06
N VAL A 490 -9.74 29.71 27.60
CA VAL A 490 -10.27 28.33 27.61
C VAL A 490 -10.39 27.77 26.18
N SER A 491 -10.91 28.58 25.26
CA SER A 491 -11.00 28.21 23.84
C SER A 491 -9.62 27.94 23.23
N ALA A 492 -8.61 28.77 23.51
CA ALA A 492 -7.24 28.57 23.02
C ALA A 492 -6.62 27.27 23.56
N ILE A 493 -6.82 26.96 24.85
CA ILE A 493 -6.37 25.68 25.44
C ILE A 493 -7.12 24.50 24.78
N SER A 494 -8.44 24.64 24.56
CA SER A 494 -9.24 23.63 23.87
C SER A 494 -8.71 23.34 22.44
N LEU A 495 -8.27 24.38 21.71
CA LEU A 495 -7.65 24.23 20.40
C LEU A 495 -6.30 23.49 20.47
N VAL A 496 -5.46 23.77 21.47
CA VAL A 496 -4.21 22.99 21.69
C VAL A 496 -4.54 21.52 21.92
N CYS A 497 -5.52 21.24 22.79
CA CYS A 497 -5.99 19.87 23.04
C CYS A 497 -6.51 19.20 21.75
N ASN A 498 -7.20 19.96 20.88
CA ASN A 498 -7.70 19.46 19.61
C ASN A 498 -6.56 19.01 18.69
N VAL A 499 -5.57 19.87 18.46
CA VAL A 499 -4.39 19.52 17.61
C VAL A 499 -3.66 18.32 18.20
N MET A 500 -3.42 18.32 19.50
CA MET A 500 -2.77 17.21 20.19
C MET A 500 -3.53 15.90 20.00
N MET A 501 -4.85 15.89 20.18
CA MET A 501 -5.66 14.69 19.97
C MET A 501 -5.71 14.26 18.52
N LEU A 502 -5.77 15.20 17.58
CA LEU A 502 -5.73 14.92 16.14
C LEU A 502 -4.42 14.20 15.76
N ILE A 503 -3.27 14.76 16.15
CA ILE A 503 -1.96 14.16 15.91
C ILE A 503 -1.86 12.79 16.59
N ALA A 504 -2.33 12.65 17.82
CA ALA A 504 -2.33 11.39 18.55
C ALA A 504 -3.11 10.29 17.82
N ILE A 505 -4.33 10.60 17.34
CA ILE A 505 -5.15 9.63 16.63
C ILE A 505 -4.50 9.27 15.28
N LEU A 506 -3.93 10.24 14.56
CA LEU A 506 -3.18 9.97 13.32
C LEU A 506 -1.99 9.04 13.58
N SER A 507 -1.25 9.25 14.68
CA SER A 507 -0.14 8.38 15.10
C SER A 507 -0.62 6.99 15.53
N MET A 508 -1.72 6.89 16.28
CA MET A 508 -2.30 5.59 16.67
C MET A 508 -2.79 4.77 15.47
N LEU A 509 -3.37 5.43 14.48
CA LEU A 509 -3.83 4.79 13.23
C LEU A 509 -2.70 4.58 12.22
N GLN A 510 -1.48 5.05 12.50
CA GLN A 510 -0.35 5.07 11.58
C GLN A 510 -0.76 5.68 10.22
N ALA A 511 -1.55 6.76 10.26
CA ALA A 511 -2.02 7.42 9.05
C ALA A 511 -0.90 8.22 8.38
N THR A 512 -0.87 8.23 7.05
CA THR A 512 0.13 8.96 6.27
C THR A 512 -0.25 10.43 6.15
N LEU A 513 0.57 11.31 6.74
CA LEU A 513 0.44 12.75 6.60
C LEU A 513 1.04 13.22 5.27
N THR A 514 0.25 13.89 4.45
CA THR A 514 0.65 14.50 3.17
C THR A 514 0.60 16.03 3.26
N LEU A 515 1.13 16.75 2.26
CA LEU A 515 1.00 18.22 2.21
C LEU A 515 -0.46 18.69 2.24
N PRO A 516 -1.41 18.12 1.48
CA PRO A 516 -2.84 18.38 1.67
C PRO A 516 -3.35 18.01 3.07
N GLY A 517 -2.77 17.00 3.72
CA GLY A 517 -3.10 16.66 5.11
C GLY A 517 -2.73 17.77 6.10
N ILE A 518 -1.59 18.45 5.91
CA ILE A 518 -1.22 19.65 6.70
C ILE A 518 -2.25 20.77 6.48
N ALA A 519 -2.68 20.97 5.24
CA ALA A 519 -3.76 21.95 4.93
C ALA A 519 -5.08 21.57 5.62
N ALA A 520 -5.40 20.28 5.73
CA ALA A 520 -6.58 19.80 6.48
C ALA A 520 -6.45 20.09 7.97
N ILE A 521 -5.26 20.00 8.58
CA ILE A 521 -5.02 20.39 9.98
C ILE A 521 -5.37 21.88 10.16
N ALA A 522 -4.86 22.74 9.28
CA ALA A 522 -5.14 24.17 9.32
C ALA A 522 -6.65 24.47 9.15
N LEU A 523 -7.32 23.79 8.23
CA LEU A 523 -8.77 23.90 8.03
C LEU A 523 -9.55 23.46 9.28
N THR A 524 -9.16 22.35 9.86
CA THR A 524 -9.79 21.80 11.08
C THR A 524 -9.64 22.75 12.28
N LEU A 525 -8.47 23.41 12.40
CA LEU A 525 -8.27 24.47 13.40
C LEU A 525 -9.29 25.61 13.21
N GLY A 526 -9.52 26.06 11.97
CA GLY A 526 -10.53 27.08 11.66
C GLY A 526 -11.93 26.67 12.12
N MET A 527 -12.35 25.43 11.82
CA MET A 527 -13.67 24.91 12.24
C MET A 527 -13.77 24.72 13.76
N ALA A 528 -12.67 24.34 14.41
CA ALA A 528 -12.65 24.21 15.87
C ALA A 528 -12.77 25.57 16.58
N VAL A 529 -12.17 26.61 15.98
CA VAL A 529 -12.35 28.00 16.44
C VAL A 529 -13.82 28.42 16.32
N ASP A 530 -14.45 28.17 15.17
CA ASP A 530 -15.86 28.51 14.92
C ASP A 530 -16.79 27.88 15.96
N SER A 531 -16.57 26.60 16.28
CA SER A 531 -17.32 25.91 17.33
C SER A 531 -17.20 26.60 18.71
N ASN A 532 -15.99 27.04 19.07
CA ASN A 532 -15.78 27.77 20.33
C ASN A 532 -16.37 29.19 20.29
N VAL A 533 -16.30 29.87 19.14
CA VAL A 533 -16.94 31.18 18.93
C VAL A 533 -18.46 31.08 19.08
N LEU A 534 -19.09 30.08 18.45
CA LEU A 534 -20.52 29.84 18.57
C LEU A 534 -20.96 29.63 20.02
N ILE A 535 -20.21 28.85 20.79
CA ILE A 535 -20.48 28.65 22.23
C ILE A 535 -20.39 29.99 22.99
N ASN A 536 -19.30 30.74 22.77
CA ASN A 536 -19.06 32.00 23.48
C ASN A 536 -20.11 33.07 23.12
N GLU A 537 -20.48 33.20 21.85
CA GLU A 537 -21.52 34.13 21.43
C GLU A 537 -22.90 33.71 21.96
N ARG A 538 -23.19 32.42 21.98
CA ARG A 538 -24.46 31.95 22.57
C ARG A 538 -24.57 32.25 24.07
N ILE A 539 -23.48 32.08 24.82
CA ILE A 539 -23.41 32.49 26.22
C ILE A 539 -23.65 34.02 26.36
N ARG A 540 -23.03 34.83 25.47
CA ARG A 540 -23.26 36.28 25.46
C ARG A 540 -24.72 36.65 25.17
N GLU A 541 -25.37 35.96 24.23
CA GLU A 541 -26.80 36.16 23.96
C GLU A 541 -27.67 35.88 25.17
N GLU A 542 -27.45 34.76 25.87
CA GLU A 542 -28.19 34.41 27.07
C GLU A 542 -27.99 35.46 28.22
N LEU A 543 -26.75 35.97 28.33
CA LEU A 543 -26.45 37.07 29.27
C LEU A 543 -27.13 38.40 28.88
N ARG A 544 -27.26 38.71 27.55
CA ARG A 544 -27.99 39.87 27.05
C ARG A 544 -29.49 39.80 27.40
N MET A 545 -30.06 38.59 27.35
CA MET A 545 -31.45 38.33 27.76
C MET A 545 -31.69 38.43 29.27
N GLY A 546 -30.66 38.78 30.05
CA GLY A 546 -30.77 38.96 31.52
C GLY A 546 -30.76 37.66 32.33
N ARG A 547 -30.39 36.52 31.73
CA ARG A 547 -30.29 35.25 32.47
C ARG A 547 -29.15 35.30 33.47
N GLN A 548 -29.32 34.52 34.54
CA GLN A 548 -28.25 34.37 35.55
C GLN A 548 -26.99 33.73 34.87
N PRO A 549 -25.78 34.17 35.28
CA PRO A 549 -24.53 33.71 34.65
C PRO A 549 -24.36 32.19 34.57
N GLN A 550 -24.73 31.45 35.62
CA GLN A 550 -24.66 29.99 35.66
C GLN A 550 -25.60 29.34 34.62
N THR A 551 -26.83 29.86 34.54
CA THR A 551 -27.83 29.41 33.56
C THR A 551 -27.41 29.76 32.14
N ALA A 552 -26.86 30.97 31.91
CA ALA A 552 -26.39 31.42 30.63
C ALA A 552 -25.25 30.53 30.10
N ILE A 553 -24.32 30.10 30.96
CA ILE A 553 -23.26 29.16 30.59
C ILE A 553 -23.87 27.81 30.16
N SER A 554 -24.75 27.21 30.97
CA SER A 554 -25.34 25.90 30.68
C SER A 554 -26.15 25.90 29.38
N GLU A 555 -27.07 26.87 29.25
CA GLU A 555 -27.92 26.99 28.06
C GLU A 555 -27.12 27.37 26.81
N GLY A 556 -26.06 28.19 26.96
CA GLY A 556 -25.17 28.55 25.87
C GLY A 556 -24.51 27.31 25.26
N TYR A 557 -23.95 26.42 26.08
CA TYR A 557 -23.38 25.15 25.62
C TYR A 557 -24.43 24.22 24.99
N GLU A 558 -25.61 24.08 25.58
CA GLU A 558 -26.65 23.17 25.10
C GLU A 558 -27.24 23.61 23.76
N ARG A 559 -27.49 24.92 23.62
CA ARG A 559 -28.06 25.46 22.37
C ARG A 559 -27.01 25.53 21.23
N ALA A 560 -25.76 25.86 21.55
CA ALA A 560 -24.68 25.86 20.58
C ALA A 560 -24.39 24.44 20.07
N PHE A 561 -24.54 23.42 20.93
CA PHE A 561 -24.25 22.02 20.58
C PHE A 561 -25.04 21.54 19.35
N ALA A 562 -26.33 21.83 19.27
CA ALA A 562 -27.15 21.42 18.11
C ALA A 562 -26.60 22.02 16.81
N THR A 563 -26.32 23.33 16.80
CA THR A 563 -25.77 24.02 15.61
C THR A 563 -24.38 23.50 15.24
N ILE A 564 -23.51 23.27 16.24
CA ILE A 564 -22.18 22.71 16.05
C ILE A 564 -22.29 21.31 15.44
N LEU A 565 -23.20 20.47 15.96
CA LEU A 565 -23.38 19.11 15.47
C LEU A 565 -23.87 19.10 14.01
N ASP A 566 -24.88 19.91 13.67
CA ASP A 566 -25.44 19.99 12.33
C ASP A 566 -24.39 20.43 11.29
N SER A 567 -23.61 21.47 11.59
CA SER A 567 -22.54 21.95 10.74
C SER A 567 -21.43 20.91 10.54
N ASN A 568 -21.01 20.28 11.64
CA ASN A 568 -19.94 19.28 11.61
C ASN A 568 -20.37 17.97 10.93
N ILE A 569 -21.65 17.54 11.09
CA ILE A 569 -22.19 16.37 10.36
C ILE A 569 -22.15 16.62 8.84
N THR A 570 -22.56 17.81 8.39
CA THR A 570 -22.51 18.15 6.96
C THR A 570 -21.09 18.08 6.43
N SER A 571 -20.12 18.65 7.16
CA SER A 571 -18.70 18.59 6.81
C SER A 571 -18.14 17.16 6.85
N LEU A 572 -18.59 16.35 7.81
CA LEU A 572 -18.19 14.94 7.94
C LEU A 572 -18.70 14.11 6.77
N ILE A 573 -19.94 14.33 6.31
CA ILE A 573 -20.49 13.66 5.11
C ILE A 573 -19.63 13.98 3.88
N ALA A 574 -19.27 15.24 3.68
CA ALA A 574 -18.37 15.65 2.60
C ALA A 574 -16.97 14.98 2.73
N GLY A 575 -16.42 14.96 3.94
CA GLY A 575 -15.16 14.27 4.23
C GLY A 575 -15.21 12.77 3.96
N LEU A 576 -16.29 12.10 4.36
CA LEU A 576 -16.50 10.67 4.08
C LEU A 576 -16.64 10.39 2.59
N ALA A 577 -17.31 11.26 1.83
CA ALA A 577 -17.38 11.14 0.38
C ALA A 577 -15.97 11.22 -0.25
N LEU A 578 -15.15 12.18 0.19
CA LEU A 578 -13.75 12.29 -0.24
C LEU A 578 -12.89 11.09 0.21
N LEU A 579 -13.19 10.48 1.35
CA LEU A 579 -12.49 9.29 1.83
C LEU A 579 -12.80 8.05 0.97
N ILE A 580 -14.06 7.90 0.56
CA ILE A 580 -14.53 6.74 -0.22
C ILE A 580 -14.12 6.87 -1.70
N PHE A 581 -14.33 8.03 -2.30
CA PHE A 581 -14.12 8.26 -3.73
C PHE A 581 -12.76 8.91 -4.05
N GLY A 582 -12.08 9.46 -3.05
CA GLY A 582 -10.76 10.09 -3.22
C GLY A 582 -9.64 9.07 -3.37
N SER A 583 -8.58 9.47 -4.07
CA SER A 583 -7.36 8.68 -4.24
C SER A 583 -6.13 9.47 -3.81
N GLY A 584 -5.07 8.78 -3.40
CA GLY A 584 -3.78 9.39 -3.06
C GLY A 584 -3.88 10.56 -2.07
N PRO A 585 -3.35 11.75 -2.40
CA PRO A 585 -3.32 12.91 -1.51
C PRO A 585 -4.69 13.40 -1.04
N VAL A 586 -5.75 13.26 -1.88
CA VAL A 586 -7.12 13.63 -1.52
C VAL A 586 -7.66 12.76 -0.39
N ARG A 587 -7.35 11.46 -0.41
CA ARG A 587 -7.72 10.54 0.66
C ARG A 587 -7.00 10.89 1.97
N GLY A 588 -5.70 11.25 1.89
CA GLY A 588 -4.93 11.72 3.04
C GLY A 588 -5.55 12.97 3.68
N PHE A 589 -5.95 13.96 2.87
CA PHE A 589 -6.70 15.13 3.32
C PHE A 589 -8.00 14.72 4.04
N ALA A 590 -8.79 13.82 3.43
CA ALA A 590 -10.08 13.39 3.97
C ALA A 590 -9.95 12.69 5.33
N VAL A 591 -8.93 11.84 5.52
CA VAL A 591 -8.66 11.17 6.80
C VAL A 591 -8.42 12.20 7.90
N VAL A 592 -7.51 13.14 7.68
CA VAL A 592 -7.18 14.19 8.65
C VAL A 592 -8.41 15.05 8.95
N HIS A 593 -9.18 15.42 7.93
CA HIS A 593 -10.38 16.23 8.05
C HIS A 593 -11.48 15.53 8.89
N CYS A 594 -11.80 14.27 8.59
CA CYS A 594 -12.82 13.51 9.35
C CYS A 594 -12.42 13.32 10.82
N ILE A 595 -11.16 12.94 11.09
CA ILE A 595 -10.66 12.80 12.46
C ILE A 595 -10.69 14.15 13.16
N GLY A 596 -10.28 15.22 12.48
CA GLY A 596 -10.26 16.56 13.00
C GLY A 596 -11.64 17.09 13.40
N ILE A 597 -12.68 16.77 12.63
CA ILE A 597 -14.07 17.09 13.00
C ILE A 597 -14.45 16.39 14.31
N CYS A 598 -14.17 15.09 14.45
CA CYS A 598 -14.49 14.32 15.65
C CYS A 598 -13.76 14.87 16.89
N THR A 599 -12.45 15.17 16.75
CA THR A 599 -11.67 15.75 17.85
C THR A 599 -12.12 17.17 18.20
N SER A 600 -12.52 17.97 17.20
CA SER A 600 -13.05 19.32 17.38
C SER A 600 -14.34 19.33 18.20
N ILE A 601 -15.31 18.47 17.88
CA ILE A 601 -16.55 18.34 18.64
C ILE A 601 -16.24 17.96 20.10
N PHE A 602 -15.37 16.95 20.30
CA PHE A 602 -15.00 16.52 21.64
C PHE A 602 -14.34 17.64 22.45
N THR A 603 -13.37 18.33 21.88
CA THR A 603 -12.61 19.35 22.62
C THR A 603 -13.41 20.63 22.83
N SER A 604 -14.16 21.11 21.85
CA SER A 604 -14.96 22.33 21.98
C SER A 604 -16.16 22.17 22.92
N VAL A 605 -16.82 21.00 22.88
CA VAL A 605 -18.04 20.78 23.71
C VAL A 605 -17.70 20.18 25.06
N THR A 606 -16.83 19.16 25.11
CA THR A 606 -16.59 18.40 26.35
C THR A 606 -15.44 18.97 27.17
N VAL A 607 -14.27 19.18 26.54
CA VAL A 607 -13.07 19.64 27.23
C VAL A 607 -13.22 21.10 27.64
N SER A 608 -13.68 21.99 26.73
CA SER A 608 -13.87 23.40 27.07
C SER A 608 -14.92 23.58 28.17
N ARG A 609 -16.05 22.86 28.10
CA ARG A 609 -17.08 22.89 29.15
C ARG A 609 -16.54 22.40 30.52
N ALA A 610 -15.68 21.35 30.49
CA ALA A 610 -15.05 20.88 31.72
C ALA A 610 -14.15 21.96 32.36
N MET A 611 -13.36 22.67 31.56
CA MET A 611 -12.52 23.77 32.03
C MET A 611 -13.34 24.94 32.55
N VAL A 612 -14.39 25.35 31.82
CA VAL A 612 -15.31 26.41 32.30
C VAL A 612 -15.98 26.00 33.60
N ASN A 613 -16.41 24.75 33.73
CA ASN A 613 -17.02 24.22 34.97
C ASN A 613 -16.04 24.18 36.15
N LEU A 614 -14.76 23.93 35.93
CA LEU A 614 -13.74 24.00 36.98
C LEU A 614 -13.53 25.42 37.49
N VAL A 615 -13.56 26.42 36.61
CA VAL A 615 -13.34 27.83 36.96
C VAL A 615 -14.61 28.45 37.58
N TYR A 616 -15.78 28.26 36.98
CA TYR A 616 -17.01 28.94 37.32
C TYR A 616 -18.01 28.06 38.08
N GLY A 617 -17.98 26.75 37.92
CA GLY A 617 -18.96 25.82 38.51
C GLY A 617 -18.85 25.64 40.04
N ARG A 618 -17.73 26.05 40.67
CA ARG A 618 -17.55 26.00 42.13
C ARG A 618 -18.16 27.22 42.87
N GLN A 619 -18.45 28.31 42.15
CA GLN A 619 -18.96 29.55 42.76
C GLN A 619 -20.48 29.48 42.90
N LYS A 620 -21.00 29.48 44.15
CA LYS A 620 -22.45 29.42 44.45
C LYS A 620 -23.21 30.66 43.97
N LYS A 621 -22.58 31.85 43.94
CA LYS A 621 -23.14 33.10 43.41
C LYS A 621 -22.14 33.71 42.44
N LEU A 622 -22.35 33.47 41.16
CA LEU A 622 -21.56 34.08 40.10
C LEU A 622 -22.17 35.43 39.74
N THR A 623 -21.51 36.52 40.08
CA THR A 623 -22.00 37.88 39.81
C THR A 623 -21.55 38.42 38.45
N ARG A 624 -20.40 38.01 37.96
CA ARG A 624 -19.84 38.42 36.67
C ARG A 624 -19.15 37.26 35.96
N VAL A 625 -19.20 37.25 34.62
CA VAL A 625 -18.50 36.33 33.74
C VAL A 625 -17.54 37.14 32.87
N HIS A 626 -16.27 36.70 32.78
CA HIS A 626 -15.25 37.38 31.98
C HIS A 626 -15.26 36.80 30.54
N ILE A 627 -16.24 37.30 29.73
CA ILE A 627 -16.47 36.85 28.34
C ILE A 627 -16.35 38.02 27.35
N GLY A 628 -15.68 39.11 27.74
CA GLY A 628 -15.53 40.33 26.94
C GLY A 628 -16.76 41.25 27.00
N GLN A 629 -16.83 42.23 26.09
CA GLN A 629 -17.90 43.20 26.07
C GLN A 629 -19.24 42.57 25.67
N ILE A 630 -20.28 42.77 26.50
CA ILE A 630 -21.64 42.37 26.19
C ILE A 630 -22.34 43.63 25.69
N TRP A 631 -22.51 43.74 24.36
CA TRP A 631 -23.25 44.87 23.79
C TRP A 631 -24.73 44.77 24.19
N ARG A 632 -25.27 45.79 24.83
CA ARG A 632 -26.69 45.94 25.12
C ARG A 632 -27.24 47.06 24.23
N PRO A 633 -28.29 46.82 23.44
CA PRO A 633 -28.94 47.93 22.74
C PRO A 633 -29.43 48.98 23.74
N ASP A 634 -29.17 50.23 23.44
CA ASP A 634 -29.58 51.35 24.28
C ASP A 634 -31.11 51.45 24.22
N THR A 635 -31.79 50.98 25.28
CA THR A 635 -33.25 51.04 25.40
C THR A 635 -33.75 52.45 25.80
N SER A 636 -32.84 53.44 25.83
CA SER A 636 -33.19 54.80 26.19
C SER A 636 -33.66 55.65 25.00
N LYS A 637 -33.86 55.06 23.81
CA LYS A 637 -34.29 55.75 22.57
C LYS A 637 -35.57 55.16 21.97
N THR A 638 -36.46 54.58 22.76
CA THR A 638 -37.83 54.28 22.36
C THR A 638 -38.82 55.00 23.26
#